data_f38ed944df106e1756df1718be490b3d
#
_entry.id   f38ed944df106e1756df1718be490b3d
#
_cell.length_a   1.000
_cell.length_b   1.000
_cell.length_c   1.000
_cell.angle_alpha   90.00
_cell.angle_beta   90.00
_cell.angle_gamma   90.00
#
_symmetry.space_group_name_H-M   'P 1'
#
loop_
_entity.id
_entity.type
_entity.pdbx_description
1 polymer ?
#
loop_
_entity_poly.entity_id
_entity_poly.type
_entity_poly.pdbx_seq_one_letter_code
_entity_poly.pdbx_strand_id
1 'polypeptide(L)'
;MDRQICIHGHFYQPPRENPWLEEVELQDSAYPYHDWNERVTSECYAPNAASRILAADKSITEIVNNYSRISFNFGPTLMSWMARHARDVHAAIVEADHESRRRFNGHGAAIAQVYNHMIMPLASARDQRTQVIWGIEDFAHRFGRRPEGMWLAETAVDLATLEALAEQEILFTILAPRQAGRVRKRNLRRWRDASGGRIDSRMAYRCRLPSGRSINLFFYDGPIAQEVAFGGLLASGVEFANRLLGGFDARRNDTQLAHVATDGETYGHHHRFGDMALAYCLHHIEANHLARLAVYGEFLEQHPPTHEVEIIENTSWSCAHGVERWRSNCGCNMGRKDWSQAWRRPLREAMDWLRDEMAVLYAKTMAEYVRDPWQARDDYIRVILDRGDENVARFFAAHAVREWSKADEVRAFRLLEMQRHAMLMYTSCGWFFDEISGIETTQVMAYAARAIQLAHKTTGVDLEPQFIKLLAHAPSNLAEHPTGADVYHSFVKPMQVDLLRVGAHYAVSSLFEDYADEVTIYAYKAKRGAYERREAGRQKLALGSAHLRSNVTAAESLISFAVLHLGDHNLLGGVCELKDEASFATMRRDIKEAFDRSDLAEIIRLMDKHFETHNYSLWHLFRDEQRRVWDRILKTTLDEVAGSFRSIYGHHYPIMRAMREQHAPIPKALLVTAEMTINSDLRQAIEQTEFDAAQVAGLIEEVNRWRFEVDRTTLGFVASRRAQSLIEQFRRVPQESAPLEQLHAMLTALEGLGLALDLFKVRNQLFVTSKQMLGEMIERNTNGDRSATLWIERFIRLSDYLRLKSA
;
A
#
# COMPACT_ATOMS: atom_id res chain seq x y z
N MET A 1 -8.93 25.63 34.52
CA MET A 1 -8.54 25.81 33.10
C MET A 1 -8.54 24.39 32.49
N ASP A 2 -9.42 24.12 31.54
CA ASP A 2 -9.48 22.84 30.85
C ASP A 2 -8.49 22.85 29.66
N ARG A 3 -7.45 22.00 29.72
CA ARG A 3 -6.40 21.87 28.72
C ARG A 3 -6.61 20.58 27.97
N GLN A 4 -6.84 20.67 26.66
CA GLN A 4 -7.09 19.53 25.80
C GLN A 4 -6.00 19.40 24.72
N ILE A 5 -5.60 18.17 24.44
CA ILE A 5 -4.59 17.86 23.44
C ILE A 5 -5.19 16.91 22.38
N CYS A 6 -5.00 17.24 21.11
CA CYS A 6 -5.36 16.40 20.00
C CYS A 6 -4.18 16.28 19.03
N ILE A 7 -3.76 15.04 18.73
CA ILE A 7 -2.77 14.76 17.70
C ILE A 7 -3.51 14.14 16.52
N HIS A 8 -3.29 14.66 15.31
CA HIS A 8 -3.86 14.07 14.09
C HIS A 8 -2.77 13.49 13.22
N GLY A 9 -2.93 12.22 12.85
CA GLY A 9 -2.10 11.53 11.88
C GLY A 9 -2.85 11.31 10.57
N HIS A 10 -2.33 11.87 9.48
CA HIS A 10 -2.79 11.60 8.13
C HIS A 10 -2.02 10.40 7.57
N PHE A 11 -2.58 9.19 7.68
CA PHE A 11 -1.96 7.95 7.18
C PHE A 11 -2.40 7.70 5.74
N TYR A 12 -1.45 7.77 4.83
CA TYR A 12 -1.76 7.72 3.42
C TYR A 12 -0.62 7.11 2.60
N GLN A 13 -0.97 6.13 1.77
CA GLN A 13 -0.16 5.72 0.64
C GLN A 13 -0.92 6.01 -0.64
N PRO A 14 -0.25 6.50 -1.71
CA PRO A 14 -0.90 6.65 -2.99
C PRO A 14 -1.45 5.31 -3.48
N PRO A 15 -2.52 5.30 -4.27
CA PRO A 15 -2.97 4.09 -4.95
C PRO A 15 -1.81 3.51 -5.77
N ARG A 16 -1.55 2.20 -5.59
CA ARG A 16 -0.43 1.48 -6.20
C ARG A 16 -0.88 0.28 -7.03
N GLU A 17 -2.18 0.00 -7.00
CA GLU A 17 -2.77 -1.12 -7.73
C GLU A 17 -2.61 -0.93 -9.23
N ASN A 18 -2.17 -1.97 -9.93
CA ASN A 18 -2.25 -2.03 -11.38
C ASN A 18 -3.72 -1.87 -11.82
N PRO A 19 -4.07 -0.86 -12.66
CA PRO A 19 -5.47 -0.53 -12.98
C PRO A 19 -6.25 -1.63 -13.69
N TRP A 20 -5.59 -2.62 -14.24
CA TRP A 20 -6.18 -3.77 -14.92
C TRP A 20 -6.35 -4.97 -14.00
N LEU A 21 -5.45 -5.12 -13.02
CA LEU A 21 -5.39 -6.27 -12.13
C LEU A 21 -6.10 -6.02 -10.79
N GLU A 22 -6.25 -4.76 -10.39
CA GLU A 22 -6.73 -4.32 -9.06
C GLU A 22 -5.89 -4.92 -7.91
N GLU A 23 -4.61 -5.13 -8.18
CA GLU A 23 -3.65 -5.64 -7.21
C GLU A 23 -2.33 -4.86 -7.30
N VAL A 24 -1.62 -4.77 -6.20
CA VAL A 24 -0.29 -4.16 -6.15
C VAL A 24 0.72 -5.21 -6.59
N GLU A 25 1.35 -4.98 -7.73
CA GLU A 25 2.43 -5.83 -8.23
C GLU A 25 3.75 -5.53 -7.51
N LEU A 26 4.70 -6.46 -7.58
CA LEU A 26 6.05 -6.31 -7.01
C LEU A 26 6.69 -4.97 -7.39
N GLN A 27 7.19 -4.27 -6.39
CA GLN A 27 7.87 -2.98 -6.52
C GLN A 27 9.33 -3.07 -6.07
N ASP A 28 10.27 -3.11 -7.02
CA ASP A 28 11.71 -3.29 -6.74
C ASP A 28 12.27 -2.22 -5.79
N SER A 29 11.72 -1.00 -5.82
CA SER A 29 12.13 0.09 -4.92
C SER A 29 11.72 -0.12 -3.45
N ALA A 30 10.83 -1.06 -3.17
CA ALA A 30 10.44 -1.43 -1.80
C ALA A 30 11.30 -2.56 -1.22
N TYR A 31 12.23 -3.14 -2.02
CA TYR A 31 13.07 -4.24 -1.57
C TYR A 31 13.63 -4.03 -0.15
N PRO A 32 13.62 -5.04 0.74
CA PRO A 32 13.30 -6.47 0.51
C PRO A 32 11.81 -6.84 0.64
N TYR A 33 10.91 -5.87 0.83
CA TYR A 33 9.46 -6.06 0.89
C TYR A 33 8.88 -6.21 -0.54
N HIS A 34 7.71 -6.81 -0.64
CA HIS A 34 7.02 -6.97 -1.92
C HIS A 34 6.66 -5.61 -2.55
N ASP A 35 6.09 -4.72 -1.73
CA ASP A 35 5.64 -3.41 -2.17
C ASP A 35 5.72 -2.37 -1.03
N TRP A 36 5.52 -1.10 -1.37
CA TRP A 36 5.56 -0.01 -0.40
C TRP A 36 4.47 -0.08 0.67
N ASN A 37 3.30 -0.65 0.36
CA ASN A 37 2.26 -0.81 1.37
C ASN A 37 2.70 -1.82 2.44
N GLU A 38 3.31 -2.94 2.04
CA GLU A 38 3.87 -3.92 2.98
C GLU A 38 4.98 -3.30 3.84
N ARG A 39 5.89 -2.57 3.21
CA ARG A 39 7.01 -1.94 3.89
C ARG A 39 6.54 -0.93 4.94
N VAL A 40 5.70 0.03 4.54
CA VAL A 40 5.21 1.06 5.46
C VAL A 40 4.29 0.48 6.52
N THR A 41 3.53 -0.59 6.21
CA THR A 41 2.76 -1.32 7.22
C THR A 41 3.66 -1.90 8.30
N SER A 42 4.77 -2.54 7.92
CA SER A 42 5.74 -3.08 8.87
C SER A 42 6.45 -2.00 9.69
N GLU A 43 6.80 -0.88 9.07
CA GLU A 43 7.59 0.19 9.70
C GLU A 43 6.73 1.18 10.52
N CYS A 44 5.44 1.33 10.19
CA CYS A 44 4.58 2.37 10.79
C CYS A 44 3.22 1.86 11.25
N TYR A 45 2.39 1.26 10.36
CA TYR A 45 0.98 1.04 10.68
C TYR A 45 0.78 -0.05 11.71
N ALA A 46 1.48 -1.17 11.59
CA ALA A 46 1.43 -2.24 12.59
C ALA A 46 2.05 -1.81 13.93
N PRO A 47 3.21 -1.10 13.99
CA PRO A 47 3.72 -0.54 15.22
C PRO A 47 2.75 0.38 15.96
N ASN A 48 2.05 1.28 15.28
CA ASN A 48 1.07 2.17 15.91
C ASN A 48 -0.18 1.43 16.43
N ALA A 49 -0.57 0.32 15.79
CA ALA A 49 -1.67 -0.52 16.25
C ALA A 49 -1.35 -1.29 17.56
N ALA A 50 -0.08 -1.47 17.89
CA ALA A 50 0.37 -2.22 19.07
C ALA A 50 1.69 -1.67 19.63
N SER A 51 1.74 -0.36 19.87
CA SER A 51 2.95 0.34 20.32
C SER A 51 3.30 0.01 21.77
N ARG A 52 4.59 0.03 22.07
CA ARG A 52 5.13 -0.40 23.37
C ARG A 52 5.49 0.80 24.23
N ILE A 53 5.04 0.76 25.47
CA ILE A 53 5.53 1.64 26.54
C ILE A 53 6.59 0.86 27.30
N LEU A 54 7.77 1.47 27.46
CA LEU A 54 8.91 0.85 28.13
C LEU A 54 9.17 1.48 29.49
N ALA A 55 9.59 0.65 30.47
CA ALA A 55 10.18 1.09 31.71
C ALA A 55 11.62 1.61 31.52
N ALA A 56 12.24 2.16 32.55
CA ALA A 56 13.61 2.66 32.53
C ALA A 56 14.66 1.59 32.19
N ASP A 57 14.41 0.34 32.52
CA ASP A 57 15.23 -0.83 32.18
C ASP A 57 14.97 -1.36 30.75
N LYS A 58 14.15 -0.65 29.96
CA LYS A 58 13.71 -1.01 28.60
C LYS A 58 12.81 -2.25 28.51
N SER A 59 12.29 -2.74 29.62
CA SER A 59 11.24 -3.77 29.60
C SER A 59 9.90 -3.19 29.14
N ILE A 60 9.07 -4.01 28.47
CA ILE A 60 7.72 -3.61 28.06
C ILE A 60 6.81 -3.60 29.30
N THR A 61 6.19 -2.46 29.57
CA THR A 61 5.18 -2.32 30.66
C THR A 61 3.77 -2.44 30.12
N GLU A 62 3.54 -1.90 28.91
CA GLU A 62 2.22 -1.87 28.29
C GLU A 62 2.34 -1.92 26.76
N ILE A 63 1.35 -2.51 26.09
CA ILE A 63 1.14 -2.41 24.66
C ILE A 63 -0.18 -1.67 24.44
N VAL A 64 -0.10 -0.59 23.66
CA VAL A 64 -1.23 0.31 23.42
C VAL A 64 -1.50 0.49 21.95
N ASN A 65 -2.77 0.70 21.59
CA ASN A 65 -3.15 1.10 20.26
C ASN A 65 -3.19 2.64 20.19
N ASN A 66 -2.23 3.26 19.48
CA ASN A 66 -2.15 4.70 19.35
C ASN A 66 -3.40 5.28 18.67
N TYR A 67 -3.98 4.57 17.72
CA TYR A 67 -5.16 5.01 16.97
C TYR A 67 -6.39 5.24 17.85
N SER A 68 -6.50 4.57 19.00
CA SER A 68 -7.60 4.80 19.93
C SER A 68 -7.45 6.08 20.77
N ARG A 69 -6.30 6.78 20.67
CA ARG A 69 -5.92 7.92 21.50
C ARG A 69 -5.63 9.19 20.70
N ILE A 70 -5.54 9.10 19.37
CA ILE A 70 -5.26 10.22 18.46
C ILE A 70 -6.40 10.35 17.44
N SER A 71 -6.56 11.51 16.84
CA SER A 71 -7.36 11.64 15.63
C SER A 71 -6.58 11.12 14.43
N PHE A 72 -7.23 10.46 13.49
CA PHE A 72 -6.55 9.92 12.30
C PHE A 72 -7.48 9.79 11.09
N ASN A 73 -6.89 9.71 9.92
CA ASN A 73 -7.54 9.18 8.72
C ASN A 73 -6.61 8.21 7.99
N PHE A 74 -7.20 7.30 7.21
CA PHE A 74 -6.50 6.39 6.33
C PHE A 74 -6.98 6.54 4.89
N GLY A 75 -6.07 6.36 3.93
CA GLY A 75 -6.42 6.33 2.52
C GLY A 75 -7.31 5.13 2.17
N PRO A 76 -8.43 5.30 1.42
CA PRO A 76 -9.35 4.21 1.09
C PRO A 76 -8.70 3.03 0.36
N THR A 77 -7.81 3.28 -0.60
CA THR A 77 -7.09 2.23 -1.33
C THR A 77 -6.14 1.46 -0.41
N LEU A 78 -5.43 2.15 0.48
CA LEU A 78 -4.59 1.54 1.51
C LEU A 78 -5.41 0.65 2.45
N MET A 79 -6.57 1.11 2.91
CA MET A 79 -7.45 0.29 3.75
C MET A 79 -7.99 -0.93 3.00
N SER A 80 -8.29 -0.81 1.71
CA SER A 80 -8.69 -1.95 0.87
C SER A 80 -7.56 -2.98 0.72
N TRP A 81 -6.31 -2.52 0.56
CA TRP A 81 -5.14 -3.37 0.54
C TRP A 81 -4.92 -4.07 1.89
N MET A 82 -4.99 -3.33 3.01
CA MET A 82 -4.85 -3.91 4.36
C MET A 82 -5.92 -4.96 4.67
N ALA A 83 -7.16 -4.76 4.25
CA ALA A 83 -8.24 -5.73 4.44
C ALA A 83 -7.95 -7.08 3.78
N ARG A 84 -7.09 -7.12 2.76
CA ARG A 84 -6.65 -8.34 2.07
C ARG A 84 -5.33 -8.88 2.60
N HIS A 85 -4.32 -8.01 2.79
CA HIS A 85 -2.92 -8.38 3.00
C HIS A 85 -2.42 -8.18 4.44
N ALA A 86 -3.08 -7.34 5.26
CA ALA A 86 -2.72 -7.03 6.65
C ALA A 86 -3.96 -6.96 7.56
N ARG A 87 -4.74 -8.04 7.55
CA ARG A 87 -6.07 -8.11 8.20
C ARG A 87 -6.06 -7.79 9.69
N ASP A 88 -5.03 -8.20 10.38
CA ASP A 88 -4.81 -7.93 11.81
C ASP A 88 -4.63 -6.43 12.08
N VAL A 89 -3.85 -5.75 11.26
CA VAL A 89 -3.63 -4.30 11.35
C VAL A 89 -4.91 -3.54 10.99
N HIS A 90 -5.58 -3.95 9.90
CA HIS A 90 -6.86 -3.38 9.50
C HIS A 90 -7.90 -3.48 10.63
N ALA A 91 -8.07 -4.66 11.22
CA ALA A 91 -8.99 -4.88 12.31
C ALA A 91 -8.65 -4.04 13.54
N ALA A 92 -7.36 -3.90 13.89
CA ALA A 92 -6.91 -3.09 15.01
C ALA A 92 -7.17 -1.58 14.81
N ILE A 93 -7.09 -1.08 13.56
CA ILE A 93 -7.42 0.31 13.22
C ILE A 93 -8.94 0.56 13.36
N VAL A 94 -9.76 -0.35 12.88
CA VAL A 94 -11.22 -0.24 12.99
C VAL A 94 -11.66 -0.33 14.46
N GLU A 95 -11.13 -1.29 15.22
CA GLU A 95 -11.43 -1.42 16.65
C GLU A 95 -10.98 -0.20 17.47
N ALA A 96 -9.87 0.45 17.06
CA ALA A 96 -9.42 1.67 17.73
C ALA A 96 -10.46 2.81 17.63
N ASP A 97 -11.18 2.93 16.54
CA ASP A 97 -12.28 3.89 16.42
C ASP A 97 -13.44 3.53 17.34
N HIS A 98 -13.80 2.25 17.45
CA HIS A 98 -14.82 1.77 18.39
C HIS A 98 -14.41 2.04 19.85
N GLU A 99 -13.16 1.79 20.21
CA GLU A 99 -12.62 2.07 21.55
C GLU A 99 -12.64 3.58 21.83
N SER A 100 -12.23 4.39 20.87
CA SER A 100 -12.18 5.86 21.00
C SER A 100 -13.57 6.46 21.27
N ARG A 101 -14.63 5.92 20.67
CA ARG A 101 -16.00 6.36 20.95
C ARG A 101 -16.40 6.19 22.40
N ARG A 102 -15.96 5.12 23.06
CA ARG A 102 -16.18 4.92 24.51
C ARG A 102 -15.40 5.92 25.34
N ARG A 103 -14.22 6.34 24.83
CA ARG A 103 -13.31 7.26 25.52
C ARG A 103 -13.72 8.73 25.36
N PHE A 104 -14.23 9.11 24.19
CA PHE A 104 -14.51 10.49 23.79
C PHE A 104 -16.02 10.77 23.61
N ASN A 105 -16.82 10.38 24.59
CA ASN A 105 -18.25 10.69 24.68
C ASN A 105 -19.08 10.36 23.42
N GLY A 106 -18.76 9.27 22.74
CA GLY A 106 -19.44 8.82 21.52
C GLY A 106 -18.76 9.26 20.23
N HIS A 107 -17.78 10.17 20.28
CA HIS A 107 -17.02 10.64 19.12
C HIS A 107 -15.89 9.67 18.77
N GLY A 108 -15.79 9.30 17.50
CA GLY A 108 -14.71 8.44 17.01
C GLY A 108 -13.44 9.22 16.69
N ALA A 109 -12.31 8.55 16.83
CA ALA A 109 -10.99 9.12 16.50
C ALA A 109 -10.75 9.23 14.99
N ALA A 110 -11.34 8.32 14.20
CA ALA A 110 -11.22 8.34 12.75
C ALA A 110 -12.04 9.46 12.11
N ILE A 111 -11.49 10.11 11.09
CA ILE A 111 -12.20 11.01 10.18
C ILE A 111 -12.07 10.49 8.74
N ALA A 112 -12.99 10.87 7.85
CA ALA A 112 -12.91 10.52 6.44
C ALA A 112 -11.81 11.32 5.73
N GLN A 113 -11.48 10.93 4.48
CA GLN A 113 -10.76 11.79 3.55
C GLN A 113 -11.48 11.86 2.21
N VAL A 114 -11.15 12.84 1.37
CA VAL A 114 -11.55 12.85 -0.04
C VAL A 114 -11.02 11.59 -0.72
N TYR A 115 -11.89 10.84 -1.39
CA TYR A 115 -11.68 9.40 -1.70
C TYR A 115 -10.37 9.10 -2.44
N ASN A 116 -10.08 9.80 -3.55
CA ASN A 116 -8.88 9.56 -4.35
C ASN A 116 -7.71 10.49 -4.00
N HIS A 117 -7.75 11.17 -2.86
CA HIS A 117 -6.73 12.15 -2.47
C HIS A 117 -6.47 13.20 -3.57
N MET A 118 -7.55 13.70 -4.15
CA MET A 118 -7.54 14.71 -5.21
C MET A 118 -7.36 16.12 -4.62
N ILE A 119 -6.61 16.97 -5.30
CA ILE A 119 -6.53 18.41 -4.94
C ILE A 119 -7.85 19.07 -5.30
N MET A 120 -8.71 19.18 -4.32
CA MET A 120 -10.11 19.58 -4.49
C MET A 120 -10.30 20.95 -5.19
N PRO A 121 -9.53 22.01 -4.89
CA PRO A 121 -9.64 23.28 -5.62
C PRO A 121 -9.35 23.18 -7.14
N LEU A 122 -8.69 22.12 -7.58
CA LEU A 122 -8.40 21.88 -9.00
C LEU A 122 -9.35 20.86 -9.65
N ALA A 123 -10.30 20.33 -8.91
CA ALA A 123 -11.29 19.39 -9.40
C ALA A 123 -12.52 20.13 -10.00
N SER A 124 -13.22 19.48 -10.94
CA SER A 124 -14.52 19.97 -11.37
C SER A 124 -15.55 19.89 -10.21
N ALA A 125 -16.54 20.76 -10.20
CA ALA A 125 -17.58 20.74 -9.15
C ALA A 125 -18.27 19.38 -9.02
N ARG A 126 -18.43 18.68 -10.13
CA ARG A 126 -18.98 17.34 -10.23
C ARG A 126 -18.08 16.29 -9.53
N ASP A 127 -16.76 16.39 -9.77
CA ASP A 127 -15.80 15.48 -9.18
C ASP A 127 -15.59 15.80 -7.68
N GLN A 128 -15.62 17.09 -7.30
CA GLN A 128 -15.62 17.49 -5.88
C GLN A 128 -16.76 16.80 -5.12
N ARG A 129 -17.97 16.84 -5.66
CA ARG A 129 -19.15 16.20 -5.05
C ARG A 129 -18.95 14.68 -4.93
N THR A 130 -18.56 14.00 -6.02
CA THR A 130 -18.34 12.54 -5.99
C THR A 130 -17.24 12.15 -5.02
N GLN A 131 -16.14 12.89 -4.95
CA GLN A 131 -15.02 12.61 -4.04
C GLN A 131 -15.44 12.67 -2.57
N VAL A 132 -16.31 13.62 -2.21
CA VAL A 132 -16.84 13.73 -0.85
C VAL A 132 -17.81 12.59 -0.55
N ILE A 133 -18.76 12.30 -1.44
CA ILE A 133 -19.72 11.20 -1.29
C ILE A 133 -18.99 9.87 -1.15
N TRP A 134 -18.02 9.58 -2.02
CA TRP A 134 -17.25 8.34 -1.98
C TRP A 134 -16.41 8.22 -0.71
N GLY A 135 -15.84 9.33 -0.23
CA GLY A 135 -15.11 9.34 1.04
C GLY A 135 -16.01 9.04 2.24
N ILE A 136 -17.25 9.53 2.24
CA ILE A 136 -18.24 9.26 3.29
C ILE A 136 -18.71 7.81 3.27
N GLU A 137 -19.06 7.29 2.10
CA GLU A 137 -19.56 5.92 1.94
C GLU A 137 -18.47 4.87 2.26
N ASP A 138 -17.22 5.08 1.82
CA ASP A 138 -16.09 4.22 2.18
C ASP A 138 -15.85 4.22 3.70
N PHE A 139 -15.86 5.40 4.30
CA PHE A 139 -15.71 5.54 5.75
C PHE A 139 -16.84 4.82 6.50
N ALA A 140 -18.10 5.05 6.08
CA ALA A 140 -19.26 4.42 6.72
C ALA A 140 -19.22 2.89 6.58
N HIS A 141 -18.80 2.37 5.43
CA HIS A 141 -18.62 0.95 5.20
C HIS A 141 -17.60 0.32 6.15
N ARG A 142 -16.47 0.99 6.42
CA ARG A 142 -15.38 0.45 7.25
C ARG A 142 -15.60 0.63 8.74
N PHE A 143 -16.04 1.81 9.15
CA PHE A 143 -16.17 2.18 10.57
C PHE A 143 -17.59 2.06 11.12
N GLY A 144 -18.58 1.70 10.30
CA GLY A 144 -19.96 1.48 10.71
C GLY A 144 -20.70 2.74 11.18
N ARG A 145 -20.22 3.94 10.83
CA ARG A 145 -20.82 5.23 11.19
C ARG A 145 -20.54 6.30 10.12
N ARG A 146 -21.30 7.37 10.09
CA ARG A 146 -20.96 8.54 9.28
C ARG A 146 -19.74 9.29 9.87
N PRO A 147 -18.87 9.87 9.04
CA PRO A 147 -17.76 10.69 9.51
C PRO A 147 -18.26 12.06 10.00
N GLU A 148 -17.65 12.57 11.05
CA GLU A 148 -17.88 13.95 11.53
C GLU A 148 -16.98 14.95 10.81
N GLY A 149 -15.76 14.58 10.52
CA GLY A 149 -14.77 15.39 9.82
C GLY A 149 -14.25 14.71 8.57
N MET A 150 -13.65 15.52 7.68
CA MET A 150 -13.01 15.01 6.47
C MET A 150 -11.68 15.71 6.25
N TRP A 151 -10.64 14.91 6.02
CA TRP A 151 -9.32 15.39 5.62
C TRP A 151 -9.32 15.72 4.12
N LEU A 152 -8.79 16.87 3.79
CA LEU A 152 -8.55 17.31 2.41
C LEU A 152 -7.12 16.96 2.00
N ALA A 153 -6.96 16.43 0.79
CA ALA A 153 -5.64 16.14 0.23
C ALA A 153 -4.73 17.38 0.33
N GLU A 154 -3.57 17.22 0.98
CA GLU A 154 -2.60 18.31 1.18
C GLU A 154 -3.18 19.53 1.91
N THR A 155 -4.28 19.37 2.64
CA THR A 155 -5.12 20.46 3.20
C THR A 155 -5.57 21.50 2.15
N ALA A 156 -5.54 21.14 0.86
CA ALA A 156 -5.85 22.03 -0.23
C ALA A 156 -7.32 22.47 -0.17
N VAL A 157 -7.56 23.79 -0.16
CA VAL A 157 -8.88 24.34 0.14
C VAL A 157 -9.22 25.56 -0.71
N ASP A 158 -10.50 25.64 -1.09
CA ASP A 158 -11.22 26.82 -1.56
C ASP A 158 -12.66 26.80 -1.01
N LEU A 159 -13.44 27.83 -1.26
CA LEU A 159 -14.82 27.89 -0.80
C LEU A 159 -15.71 26.85 -1.47
N ALA A 160 -15.45 26.50 -2.73
CA ALA A 160 -16.22 25.46 -3.44
C ALA A 160 -16.02 24.08 -2.80
N THR A 161 -14.80 23.76 -2.39
CA THR A 161 -14.49 22.54 -1.63
C THR A 161 -15.23 22.50 -0.29
N LEU A 162 -15.19 23.61 0.46
CA LEU A 162 -15.90 23.69 1.74
C LEU A 162 -17.41 23.59 1.57
N GLU A 163 -17.96 24.13 0.47
CA GLU A 163 -19.37 24.01 0.12
C GLU A 163 -19.75 22.53 -0.14
N ALA A 164 -18.93 21.80 -0.92
CA ALA A 164 -19.14 20.39 -1.17
C ALA A 164 -19.13 19.55 0.12
N LEU A 165 -18.25 19.88 1.08
CA LEU A 165 -18.23 19.22 2.39
C LEU A 165 -19.49 19.53 3.20
N ALA A 166 -19.88 20.81 3.28
CA ALA A 166 -21.04 21.25 4.04
C ALA A 166 -22.37 20.75 3.44
N GLU A 167 -22.44 20.61 2.13
CA GLU A 167 -23.59 20.00 1.44
C GLU A 167 -23.82 18.54 1.84
N GLN A 168 -22.73 17.83 2.12
CA GLN A 168 -22.75 16.43 2.56
C GLN A 168 -22.71 16.28 4.09
N GLU A 169 -22.98 17.35 4.84
CA GLU A 169 -23.09 17.37 6.30
C GLU A 169 -21.78 17.04 7.05
N ILE A 170 -20.62 17.25 6.42
CA ILE A 170 -19.34 17.21 7.13
C ILE A 170 -19.25 18.40 8.05
N LEU A 171 -18.99 18.15 9.33
CA LEU A 171 -19.02 19.16 10.38
C LEU A 171 -17.75 20.02 10.42
N PHE A 172 -16.58 19.41 10.10
CA PHE A 172 -15.30 20.11 10.17
C PHE A 172 -14.23 19.55 9.22
N THR A 173 -13.23 20.39 8.96
CA THR A 173 -11.94 19.98 8.37
C THR A 173 -10.78 20.66 9.09
N ILE A 174 -9.55 20.19 8.83
CA ILE A 174 -8.31 20.64 9.47
C ILE A 174 -7.44 21.32 8.41
N LEU A 175 -6.94 22.51 8.71
CA LEU A 175 -6.14 23.32 7.80
C LEU A 175 -4.82 23.77 8.45
N ALA A 176 -3.86 24.16 7.63
CA ALA A 176 -2.63 24.78 8.10
C ALA A 176 -2.91 26.24 8.54
N PRO A 177 -2.20 26.75 9.57
CA PRO A 177 -2.45 28.09 10.09
C PRO A 177 -2.27 29.19 9.05
N ARG A 178 -1.42 29.01 8.05
CA ARG A 178 -1.20 29.98 6.96
C ARG A 178 -2.38 30.09 5.98
N GLN A 179 -3.35 29.17 6.04
CA GLN A 179 -4.54 29.18 5.19
C GLN A 179 -5.66 30.05 5.74
N ALA A 180 -5.52 30.57 6.97
CA ALA A 180 -6.41 31.58 7.51
C ALA A 180 -6.11 32.95 6.92
N GLY A 181 -7.15 33.67 6.46
CA GLY A 181 -7.04 35.00 5.93
C GLY A 181 -7.35 36.08 7.01
N ARG A 182 -8.56 36.07 7.51
CA ARG A 182 -9.01 37.01 8.55
C ARG A 182 -10.02 36.37 9.49
N VAL A 183 -10.07 36.87 10.72
CA VAL A 183 -10.90 36.33 11.80
C VAL A 183 -11.68 37.45 12.50
N ARG A 184 -12.90 37.15 12.95
CA ARG A 184 -13.68 38.05 13.84
C ARG A 184 -14.42 37.26 14.91
N LYS A 185 -14.69 37.90 16.03
CA LYS A 185 -15.64 37.35 17.01
C LYS A 185 -17.06 37.44 16.42
N ARG A 186 -17.91 36.42 16.57
CA ARG A 186 -19.22 36.29 15.90
C ARG A 186 -20.13 37.49 16.12
N ASN A 187 -20.03 38.14 17.26
CA ASN A 187 -20.87 39.30 17.61
C ASN A 187 -20.25 40.66 17.23
N LEU A 188 -19.07 40.66 16.59
CA LEU A 188 -18.36 41.84 16.19
C LEU A 188 -18.33 42.00 14.67
N ARG A 189 -18.41 43.25 14.18
CA ARG A 189 -18.31 43.56 12.74
C ARG A 189 -16.87 43.66 12.25
N ARG A 190 -15.90 43.91 13.16
CA ARG A 190 -14.50 44.17 12.80
C ARG A 190 -13.74 42.88 12.58
N TRP A 191 -13.23 42.71 11.38
CA TRP A 191 -12.27 41.66 11.03
C TRP A 191 -10.85 42.03 11.45
N ARG A 192 -10.09 41.06 11.88
CA ARG A 192 -8.64 41.14 12.13
C ARG A 192 -7.92 40.23 11.13
N ASP A 193 -6.77 40.69 10.65
CA ASP A 193 -5.91 39.90 9.79
C ASP A 193 -5.31 38.74 10.58
N ALA A 194 -5.45 37.53 10.00
CA ALA A 194 -4.93 36.26 10.53
C ALA A 194 -3.97 35.61 9.54
N SER A 195 -3.66 36.25 8.40
CA SER A 195 -2.76 35.72 7.38
C SER A 195 -1.35 35.49 7.91
N GLY A 196 -0.54 34.68 7.20
CA GLY A 196 0.82 34.37 7.61
C GLY A 196 0.92 33.54 8.90
N GLY A 197 -0.10 32.76 9.23
CA GLY A 197 -0.10 31.90 10.40
C GLY A 197 -0.42 32.61 11.74
N ARG A 198 -0.97 33.82 11.71
CA ARG A 198 -1.33 34.62 12.93
C ARG A 198 -2.66 34.21 13.54
N ILE A 199 -3.32 33.19 13.06
CA ILE A 199 -4.52 32.60 13.65
C ILE A 199 -4.17 31.97 15.01
N ASP A 200 -5.12 32.07 15.97
CA ASP A 200 -5.01 31.34 17.23
C ASP A 200 -5.41 29.86 17.01
N SER A 201 -4.46 28.96 17.09
CA SER A 201 -4.68 27.52 16.85
C SER A 201 -5.46 26.80 17.96
N ARG A 202 -5.70 27.44 19.10
CA ARG A 202 -6.23 26.79 20.33
C ARG A 202 -7.76 26.68 20.37
N MET A 203 -8.47 26.98 19.30
CA MET A 203 -9.93 26.92 19.20
C MET A 203 -10.41 26.56 17.80
N ALA A 204 -11.68 26.16 17.68
CA ALA A 204 -12.37 26.01 16.41
C ALA A 204 -12.94 27.34 15.88
N TYR A 205 -13.10 27.42 14.56
CA TYR A 205 -13.66 28.58 13.87
C TYR A 205 -14.82 28.20 12.98
N ARG A 206 -15.81 29.07 12.81
CA ARG A 206 -16.87 28.89 11.83
C ARG A 206 -16.52 29.62 10.53
N CYS A 207 -16.53 28.92 9.42
CA CYS A 207 -16.46 29.50 8.08
C CYS A 207 -17.87 29.59 7.49
N ARG A 208 -18.30 30.78 7.10
CA ARG A 208 -19.58 31.00 6.38
C ARG A 208 -19.34 30.81 4.90
N LEU A 209 -20.26 30.12 4.24
CA LEU A 209 -20.17 29.77 2.86
C LEU A 209 -21.14 30.58 2.00
N PRO A 210 -20.91 30.74 0.70
CA PRO A 210 -21.74 31.50 -0.22
C PRO A 210 -23.22 31.07 -0.25
N SER A 211 -23.50 29.79 -0.06
CA SER A 211 -24.87 29.24 0.02
C SER A 211 -25.63 29.61 1.28
N GLY A 212 -24.97 30.24 2.25
CA GLY A 212 -25.52 30.48 3.60
C GLY A 212 -25.27 29.35 4.59
N ARG A 213 -24.75 28.19 4.14
CA ARG A 213 -24.26 27.12 5.02
C ARG A 213 -23.03 27.57 5.81
N SER A 214 -22.53 26.70 6.66
CA SER A 214 -21.26 26.91 7.35
C SER A 214 -20.61 25.60 7.69
N ILE A 215 -19.28 25.60 7.77
CA ILE A 215 -18.47 24.49 8.21
C ILE A 215 -17.49 24.96 9.29
N ASN A 216 -17.04 24.07 10.16
CA ASN A 216 -16.07 24.41 11.20
C ASN A 216 -14.65 24.05 10.74
N LEU A 217 -13.69 24.93 11.09
CA LEU A 217 -12.30 24.79 10.70
C LEU A 217 -11.41 24.76 11.94
N PHE A 218 -10.47 23.82 11.96
CA PHE A 218 -9.38 23.76 12.91
C PHE A 218 -8.08 24.13 12.21
N PHE A 219 -7.27 24.98 12.83
CA PHE A 219 -5.94 25.35 12.33
C PHE A 219 -4.89 24.83 13.30
N TYR A 220 -4.16 23.78 12.92
CA TYR A 220 -3.20 23.14 13.80
C TYR A 220 -2.02 24.04 14.20
N ASP A 221 -1.29 23.72 15.28
CA ASP A 221 -0.09 24.45 15.68
C ASP A 221 1.06 24.10 14.70
N GLY A 222 1.33 25.04 13.77
CA GLY A 222 2.32 24.87 12.72
C GLY A 222 3.75 24.65 13.24
N PRO A 223 4.27 25.49 14.16
CA PRO A 223 5.56 25.29 14.78
C PRO A 223 5.76 23.92 15.42
N ILE A 224 4.79 23.45 16.21
CA ILE A 224 4.91 22.12 16.84
C ILE A 224 4.83 21.02 15.78
N ALA A 225 3.93 21.10 14.81
CA ALA A 225 3.85 20.13 13.72
C ALA A 225 5.16 20.04 12.91
N GLN A 226 5.80 21.19 12.65
CA GLN A 226 7.10 21.23 11.99
C GLN A 226 8.21 20.55 12.81
N GLU A 227 8.24 20.75 14.12
CA GLU A 227 9.22 20.09 15.00
C GLU A 227 8.98 18.57 15.09
N VAL A 228 7.72 18.12 15.10
CA VAL A 228 7.37 16.69 15.04
C VAL A 228 7.88 16.07 13.73
N ALA A 229 7.60 16.71 12.60
CA ALA A 229 7.93 16.16 11.30
C ALA A 229 9.42 16.22 10.96
N PHE A 230 10.12 17.29 11.35
CA PHE A 230 11.48 17.57 10.88
C PHE A 230 12.47 18.00 11.97
N GLY A 231 12.00 18.34 13.17
CA GLY A 231 12.84 18.88 14.25
C GLY A 231 13.38 17.82 15.22
N GLY A 232 13.14 16.52 14.98
CA GLY A 232 13.65 15.43 15.82
C GLY A 232 12.91 15.27 17.17
N LEU A 233 11.74 15.90 17.34
CA LEU A 233 10.97 15.86 18.59
C LEU A 233 10.54 14.43 18.99
N LEU A 234 10.41 13.52 18.03
CA LEU A 234 10.09 12.12 18.25
C LEU A 234 11.26 11.27 18.82
N ALA A 235 12.40 11.87 19.11
CA ALA A 235 13.48 11.19 19.85
C ALA A 235 13.12 10.94 21.33
N SER A 236 12.17 11.71 21.92
CA SER A 236 11.74 11.59 23.31
C SER A 236 10.25 11.87 23.45
N GLY A 237 9.49 10.89 23.96
CA GLY A 237 8.08 11.08 24.26
C GLY A 237 7.82 12.11 25.36
N VAL A 238 8.74 12.32 26.33
CA VAL A 238 8.63 13.36 27.36
C VAL A 238 8.76 14.74 26.76
N GLU A 239 9.79 14.96 25.90
CA GLU A 239 9.99 16.24 25.23
C GLU A 239 8.83 16.56 24.29
N PHE A 240 8.27 15.54 23.63
CA PHE A 240 7.07 15.71 22.81
C PHE A 240 5.88 16.16 23.66
N ALA A 241 5.65 15.52 24.82
CA ALA A 241 4.59 15.93 25.75
C ALA A 241 4.81 17.37 26.25
N ASN A 242 6.01 17.72 26.70
CA ASN A 242 6.35 19.05 27.17
C ASN A 242 6.14 20.11 26.08
N ARG A 243 6.48 19.80 24.84
CA ARG A 243 6.30 20.71 23.71
C ARG A 243 4.82 20.97 23.40
N LEU A 244 3.97 19.94 23.46
CA LEU A 244 2.51 20.09 23.32
C LEU A 244 1.92 20.93 24.46
N LEU A 245 2.35 20.69 25.70
CA LEU A 245 1.92 21.46 26.87
C LEU A 245 2.35 22.92 26.76
N GLY A 246 3.50 23.22 26.16
CA GLY A 246 3.97 24.56 25.84
C GLY A 246 3.11 25.30 24.80
N GLY A 247 2.20 24.63 24.12
CA GLY A 247 1.22 25.22 23.20
C GLY A 247 0.09 25.98 23.90
N PHE A 248 -0.12 25.78 25.22
CA PHE A 248 -1.13 26.48 26.00
C PHE A 248 -0.69 27.89 26.42
N ASP A 249 -1.60 28.85 26.37
CA ASP A 249 -1.37 30.19 26.94
C ASP A 249 -1.84 30.25 28.40
N ALA A 250 -0.89 30.31 29.32
CA ALA A 250 -1.14 30.32 30.75
C ALA A 250 -1.93 31.58 31.24
N ARG A 251 -1.98 32.66 30.42
CA ARG A 251 -2.69 33.90 30.76
C ARG A 251 -4.18 33.81 30.46
N ARG A 252 -4.65 32.79 29.78
CA ARG A 252 -6.04 32.55 29.42
C ARG A 252 -6.73 31.66 30.43
N ASN A 253 -8.01 31.92 30.68
CA ASN A 253 -8.85 31.17 31.61
C ASN A 253 -9.91 30.30 30.90
N ASP A 254 -10.01 30.39 29.56
CA ASP A 254 -10.92 29.57 28.75
C ASP A 254 -10.30 28.23 28.43
N THR A 255 -11.11 27.29 27.93
CA THR A 255 -10.65 25.99 27.43
C THR A 255 -9.79 26.20 26.19
N GLN A 256 -8.69 25.47 26.11
CA GLN A 256 -7.74 25.52 25.02
C GLN A 256 -7.46 24.12 24.46
N LEU A 257 -7.37 24.04 23.13
CA LEU A 257 -6.95 22.85 22.41
C LEU A 257 -5.52 23.04 21.86
N ALA A 258 -4.54 22.33 22.40
CA ALA A 258 -3.25 22.21 21.75
C ALA A 258 -3.32 21.05 20.77
N HIS A 259 -3.22 21.34 19.46
CA HIS A 259 -3.34 20.26 18.47
C HIS A 259 -2.36 20.39 17.31
N VAL A 260 -1.92 19.26 16.82
CA VAL A 260 -0.98 19.11 15.71
C VAL A 260 -1.55 18.18 14.65
N ALA A 261 -1.16 18.40 13.40
CA ALA A 261 -1.43 17.49 12.28
C ALA A 261 -0.15 17.27 11.47
N THR A 262 0.18 16.02 11.18
CA THR A 262 1.34 15.59 10.40
C THR A 262 0.95 14.41 9.52
N ASP A 263 1.81 14.10 8.55
CA ASP A 263 1.76 12.78 7.91
C ASP A 263 1.90 11.71 8.99
N GLY A 264 1.05 10.69 8.94
CA GLY A 264 1.01 9.60 9.91
C GLY A 264 2.27 8.74 9.85
N GLU A 265 2.87 8.63 8.67
CA GLU A 265 4.13 7.92 8.44
C GLU A 265 5.32 8.53 9.20
N THR A 266 5.18 9.76 9.69
CA THR A 266 6.12 10.39 10.63
C THR A 266 6.30 9.55 11.89
N TYR A 267 5.24 8.85 12.34
CA TYR A 267 5.26 8.04 13.56
C TYR A 267 5.68 6.60 13.31
N GLY A 268 6.76 6.38 12.56
CA GLY A 268 7.32 5.03 12.33
C GLY A 268 8.22 4.95 11.11
N HIS A 269 7.71 5.27 9.92
CA HIS A 269 8.46 5.17 8.68
C HIS A 269 9.51 6.30 8.53
N HIS A 270 9.13 7.56 8.72
CA HIS A 270 10.07 8.69 8.63
C HIS A 270 10.99 8.76 9.86
N HIS A 271 10.47 8.44 11.03
CA HIS A 271 11.22 8.40 12.28
C HIS A 271 11.04 7.03 12.95
N ARG A 272 12.06 6.20 12.88
CA ARG A 272 12.05 4.88 13.51
C ARG A 272 11.74 4.99 15.00
N PHE A 273 10.80 4.16 15.49
CA PHE A 273 10.25 4.19 16.85
C PHE A 273 9.45 5.45 17.20
N GLY A 274 9.02 6.23 16.18
CA GLY A 274 8.12 7.37 16.39
C GLY A 274 6.77 6.98 16.99
N ASP A 275 6.30 5.76 16.72
CA ASP A 275 5.13 5.13 17.35
C ASP A 275 5.27 5.04 18.88
N MET A 276 6.46 4.64 19.36
CA MET A 276 6.74 4.52 20.80
C MET A 276 6.88 5.89 21.46
N ALA A 277 7.48 6.87 20.78
CA ALA A 277 7.54 8.24 21.29
C ALA A 277 6.14 8.85 21.42
N LEU A 278 5.26 8.59 20.43
CA LEU A 278 3.85 8.98 20.47
C LEU A 278 3.12 8.28 21.63
N ALA A 279 3.22 6.96 21.74
CA ALA A 279 2.62 6.19 22.82
C ALA A 279 3.04 6.68 24.20
N TYR A 280 4.35 6.92 24.39
CA TYR A 280 4.87 7.41 25.67
C TYR A 280 4.44 8.85 25.96
N CYS A 281 4.40 9.71 24.96
CA CYS A 281 3.89 11.09 25.08
C CYS A 281 2.45 11.09 25.60
N LEU A 282 1.56 10.31 24.99
CA LEU A 282 0.16 10.22 25.40
C LEU A 282 0.03 9.62 26.81
N HIS A 283 0.77 8.55 27.10
CA HIS A 283 0.80 7.93 28.42
C HIS A 283 1.28 8.92 29.50
N HIS A 284 2.37 9.66 29.23
CA HIS A 284 2.93 10.63 30.17
C HIS A 284 1.94 11.77 30.49
N ILE A 285 1.22 12.27 29.50
CA ILE A 285 0.19 13.29 29.67
C ILE A 285 -0.94 12.78 30.57
N GLU A 286 -1.45 11.57 30.31
CA GLU A 286 -2.57 11.00 31.04
C GLU A 286 -2.18 10.56 32.46
N ALA A 287 -1.08 9.81 32.62
CA ALA A 287 -0.63 9.29 33.91
C ALA A 287 -0.27 10.38 34.90
N ASN A 288 0.16 11.56 34.43
CA ASN A 288 0.48 12.70 35.28
C ASN A 288 -0.63 13.79 35.29
N HIS A 289 -1.78 13.52 34.68
CA HIS A 289 -2.94 14.46 34.65
C HIS A 289 -2.57 15.85 34.14
N LEU A 290 -1.66 15.94 33.14
CA LEU A 290 -1.13 17.22 32.65
C LEU A 290 -2.09 17.94 31.71
N ALA A 291 -2.89 17.18 30.95
CA ALA A 291 -3.96 17.64 30.08
C ALA A 291 -4.91 16.48 29.79
N ARG A 292 -6.08 16.77 29.21
CA ARG A 292 -7.01 15.75 28.71
C ARG A 292 -6.74 15.48 27.23
N LEU A 293 -6.71 14.23 26.82
CA LEU A 293 -6.74 13.90 25.40
C LEU A 293 -8.17 14.14 24.85
N ALA A 294 -8.26 14.60 23.63
CA ALA A 294 -9.52 14.87 22.95
C ALA A 294 -9.42 14.53 21.46
N VAL A 295 -10.57 14.34 20.83
CA VAL A 295 -10.72 14.31 19.37
C VAL A 295 -11.53 15.52 18.90
N TYR A 296 -11.40 15.89 17.64
CA TYR A 296 -11.99 17.13 17.11
C TYR A 296 -13.52 17.19 17.27
N GLY A 297 -14.22 16.07 17.05
CA GLY A 297 -15.67 15.98 17.19
C GLY A 297 -16.11 16.31 18.62
N GLU A 298 -15.49 15.65 19.61
CA GLU A 298 -15.77 15.90 21.04
C GLU A 298 -15.49 17.34 21.42
N PHE A 299 -14.33 17.88 21.02
CA PHE A 299 -14.00 19.27 21.30
C PHE A 299 -15.02 20.25 20.70
N LEU A 300 -15.45 19.99 19.48
CA LEU A 300 -16.40 20.84 18.77
C LEU A 300 -17.80 20.85 19.42
N GLU A 301 -18.26 19.71 19.89
CA GLU A 301 -19.52 19.58 20.62
C GLU A 301 -19.48 20.35 21.92
N GLN A 302 -18.41 20.18 22.72
CA GLN A 302 -18.26 20.84 24.05
C GLN A 302 -17.94 22.34 23.92
N HIS A 303 -17.23 22.76 22.87
CA HIS A 303 -16.72 24.10 22.67
C HIS A 303 -17.06 24.64 21.27
N PRO A 304 -18.34 24.96 21.00
CA PRO A 304 -18.75 25.51 19.70
C PRO A 304 -18.01 26.81 19.35
N PRO A 305 -17.69 27.05 18.06
CA PRO A 305 -16.92 28.20 17.63
C PRO A 305 -17.53 29.53 18.01
N THR A 306 -16.75 30.36 18.67
CA THR A 306 -17.10 31.75 19.07
C THR A 306 -16.61 32.79 18.06
N HIS A 307 -15.79 32.38 17.11
CA HIS A 307 -15.19 33.22 16.07
C HIS A 307 -15.57 32.73 14.68
N GLU A 308 -15.62 33.65 13.74
CA GLU A 308 -15.72 33.40 12.31
C GLU A 308 -14.35 33.58 11.65
N VAL A 309 -14.07 32.78 10.61
CA VAL A 309 -12.84 32.86 9.81
C VAL A 309 -13.19 32.89 8.32
N GLU A 310 -12.42 33.67 7.56
CA GLU A 310 -12.31 33.55 6.10
C GLU A 310 -10.95 32.94 5.76
N ILE A 311 -10.97 32.00 4.83
CA ILE A 311 -9.76 31.31 4.35
C ILE A 311 -9.05 32.09 3.25
N ILE A 312 -7.80 31.75 2.98
CA ILE A 312 -7.09 32.11 1.75
C ILE A 312 -7.30 30.93 0.78
N GLU A 313 -8.07 31.18 -0.26
CA GLU A 313 -8.44 30.16 -1.23
C GLU A 313 -7.25 29.69 -2.07
N ASN A 314 -7.36 28.49 -2.64
CA ASN A 314 -6.33 27.86 -3.47
C ASN A 314 -4.98 27.73 -2.75
N THR A 315 -5.02 27.39 -1.47
CA THR A 315 -3.85 27.17 -0.62
C THR A 315 -3.78 25.71 -0.12
N SER A 316 -2.59 25.27 0.27
CA SER A 316 -2.32 23.93 0.80
C SER A 316 -1.21 23.97 1.86
N TRP A 317 -0.95 22.89 2.58
CA TRP A 317 0.11 22.84 3.59
C TRP A 317 1.52 22.61 3.02
N SER A 318 1.64 22.00 1.83
CA SER A 318 2.93 21.55 1.27
C SER A 318 3.42 22.36 0.06
N CYS A 319 2.66 23.41 -0.37
CA CYS A 319 3.09 24.29 -1.43
C CYS A 319 3.02 25.76 -0.98
N ALA A 320 4.17 26.45 -0.96
CA ALA A 320 4.23 27.88 -0.61
C ALA A 320 3.48 28.77 -1.61
N HIS A 321 3.23 28.28 -2.83
CA HIS A 321 2.54 28.97 -3.90
C HIS A 321 1.05 28.57 -4.02
N GLY A 322 0.48 28.05 -2.94
CA GLY A 322 -0.91 27.63 -2.89
C GLY A 322 -1.10 26.19 -3.39
N VAL A 323 -1.73 26.00 -4.54
CA VAL A 323 -1.94 24.69 -5.19
C VAL A 323 -1.13 24.52 -6.48
N GLU A 324 -0.16 25.43 -6.72
CA GLU A 324 0.60 25.46 -7.98
C GLU A 324 1.46 24.21 -8.21
N ARG A 325 1.85 23.47 -7.15
CA ARG A 325 2.59 22.21 -7.28
C ARG A 325 1.87 21.22 -8.22
N TRP A 326 0.54 21.25 -8.25
CA TRP A 326 -0.29 20.29 -8.99
C TRP A 326 -0.78 20.79 -10.35
N ARG A 327 -0.34 21.99 -10.77
CA ARG A 327 -0.72 22.53 -12.08
C ARG A 327 0.34 23.38 -12.77
N SER A 328 1.49 23.65 -12.12
CA SER A 328 2.50 24.51 -12.72
C SER A 328 3.91 24.22 -12.21
N ASN A 329 4.91 24.81 -12.86
CA ASN A 329 6.29 24.78 -12.43
C ASN A 329 6.52 25.85 -11.35
N CYS A 330 6.09 25.58 -10.14
CA CYS A 330 6.22 26.53 -9.02
C CYS A 330 7.57 26.49 -8.31
N GLY A 331 8.47 25.57 -8.67
CA GLY A 331 9.77 25.39 -8.06
C GLY A 331 9.77 24.57 -6.75
N CYS A 332 8.60 24.17 -6.24
CA CYS A 332 8.56 23.25 -5.10
C CYS A 332 9.07 21.86 -5.49
N ASN A 333 10.14 21.38 -4.83
CA ASN A 333 10.81 20.12 -5.10
C ASN A 333 11.13 19.35 -3.82
N MET A 334 11.63 18.11 -3.94
CA MET A 334 12.01 17.21 -2.84
C MET A 334 13.54 17.17 -2.63
N GLY A 335 14.26 18.21 -3.06
CA GLY A 335 15.70 18.36 -2.84
C GLY A 335 16.57 18.29 -4.10
N ARG A 336 16.03 17.91 -5.26
CA ARG A 336 16.72 17.91 -6.56
C ARG A 336 16.68 19.30 -7.18
N LYS A 337 17.65 20.17 -6.81
CA LYS A 337 17.70 21.56 -7.26
C LYS A 337 18.01 21.74 -8.74
N ASP A 338 18.60 20.74 -9.36
CA ASP A 338 18.97 20.65 -10.77
C ASP A 338 17.81 20.18 -11.67
N TRP A 339 16.73 19.69 -11.08
CA TRP A 339 15.56 19.20 -11.81
C TRP A 339 14.47 20.26 -11.94
N SER A 340 13.84 20.29 -13.13
CA SER A 340 12.70 21.17 -13.43
C SER A 340 11.38 20.43 -13.28
N GLN A 341 10.38 21.11 -12.74
CA GLN A 341 9.01 20.62 -12.65
C GLN A 341 8.13 21.18 -13.78
N ALA A 342 8.73 21.57 -14.90
CA ALA A 342 7.99 22.11 -16.07
C ALA A 342 6.99 21.11 -16.67
N TRP A 343 7.20 19.82 -16.45
CA TRP A 343 6.31 18.74 -16.87
C TRP A 343 4.92 18.76 -16.21
N ARG A 344 4.80 19.39 -15.02
CA ARG A 344 3.55 19.39 -14.23
C ARG A 344 2.38 20.02 -14.98
N ARG A 345 2.62 21.13 -15.67
CA ARG A 345 1.56 21.84 -16.41
C ARG A 345 1.07 21.07 -17.62
N PRO A 346 1.92 20.63 -18.57
CA PRO A 346 1.45 19.84 -19.72
C PRO A 346 0.78 18.52 -19.32
N LEU A 347 1.28 17.84 -18.28
CA LEU A 347 0.60 16.67 -17.76
C LEU A 347 -0.81 17.02 -17.26
N ARG A 348 -0.96 18.12 -16.51
CA ARG A 348 -2.25 18.57 -16.02
C ARG A 348 -3.21 18.91 -17.17
N GLU A 349 -2.74 19.63 -18.18
CA GLU A 349 -3.52 19.98 -19.36
C GLU A 349 -3.96 18.74 -20.16
N ALA A 350 -3.08 17.73 -20.27
CA ALA A 350 -3.42 16.46 -20.91
C ALA A 350 -4.52 15.70 -20.14
N MET A 351 -4.40 15.64 -18.82
CA MET A 351 -5.42 14.98 -17.97
C MET A 351 -6.75 15.74 -17.98
N ASP A 352 -6.72 17.08 -17.95
CA ASP A 352 -7.94 17.90 -17.96
C ASP A 352 -8.69 17.75 -19.28
N TRP A 353 -7.98 17.76 -20.41
CA TRP A 353 -8.57 17.46 -21.72
C TRP A 353 -9.22 16.07 -21.72
N LEU A 354 -8.48 15.05 -21.24
CA LEU A 354 -8.97 13.67 -21.24
C LEU A 354 -10.22 13.51 -20.38
N ARG A 355 -10.23 14.09 -19.17
CA ARG A 355 -11.40 14.12 -18.29
C ARG A 355 -12.64 14.72 -18.98
N ASP A 356 -12.46 15.84 -19.64
CA ASP A 356 -13.57 16.57 -20.24
C ASP A 356 -14.16 15.79 -21.43
N GLU A 357 -13.34 15.19 -22.29
CA GLU A 357 -13.80 14.30 -23.36
C GLU A 357 -14.55 13.08 -22.79
N MET A 358 -13.99 12.43 -21.78
CA MET A 358 -14.63 11.28 -21.14
C MET A 358 -15.94 11.63 -20.44
N ALA A 359 -16.06 12.83 -19.88
CA ALA A 359 -17.29 13.29 -19.26
C ALA A 359 -18.43 13.43 -20.28
N VAL A 360 -18.12 13.94 -21.48
CA VAL A 360 -19.09 14.05 -22.59
C VAL A 360 -19.51 12.67 -23.08
N LEU A 361 -18.54 11.77 -23.31
CA LEU A 361 -18.81 10.39 -23.73
C LEU A 361 -19.64 9.64 -22.70
N TYR A 362 -19.27 9.76 -21.42
CA TYR A 362 -20.00 9.15 -20.31
C TYR A 362 -21.45 9.62 -20.24
N ALA A 363 -21.66 10.93 -20.17
CA ALA A 363 -23.00 11.48 -20.01
C ALA A 363 -23.93 11.07 -21.15
N LYS A 364 -23.41 11.14 -22.39
CA LYS A 364 -24.20 10.77 -23.59
C LYS A 364 -24.54 9.29 -23.63
N THR A 365 -23.53 8.42 -23.40
CA THR A 365 -23.71 6.99 -23.59
C THR A 365 -24.44 6.36 -22.39
N MET A 366 -24.10 6.79 -21.15
CA MET A 366 -24.73 6.24 -19.96
C MET A 366 -26.20 6.59 -19.82
N ALA A 367 -26.67 7.69 -20.41
CA ALA A 367 -28.07 8.09 -20.45
C ALA A 367 -29.01 7.08 -21.19
N GLU A 368 -28.44 6.20 -22.01
CA GLU A 368 -29.20 5.08 -22.63
C GLU A 368 -29.56 3.98 -21.63
N TYR A 369 -28.84 3.91 -20.50
CA TYR A 369 -28.94 2.83 -19.52
C TYR A 369 -29.55 3.30 -18.21
N VAL A 370 -29.23 4.51 -17.74
CA VAL A 370 -29.65 5.01 -16.42
C VAL A 370 -30.41 6.32 -16.52
N ARG A 371 -31.22 6.61 -15.48
CA ARG A 371 -32.05 7.85 -15.41
C ARG A 371 -31.20 9.09 -15.27
N ASP A 372 -30.18 9.03 -14.42
CA ASP A 372 -29.20 10.09 -14.17
C ASP A 372 -27.80 9.49 -14.15
N PRO A 373 -26.98 9.73 -15.18
CA PRO A 373 -25.61 9.24 -15.26
C PRO A 373 -24.75 9.66 -14.08
N TRP A 374 -24.90 10.90 -13.61
CA TRP A 374 -24.03 11.44 -12.57
C TRP A 374 -24.43 10.92 -11.18
N GLN A 375 -25.71 10.75 -10.91
CA GLN A 375 -26.17 10.11 -9.69
C GLN A 375 -25.73 8.62 -9.68
N ALA A 376 -25.81 7.92 -10.82
CA ALA A 376 -25.32 6.56 -10.91
C ALA A 376 -23.81 6.48 -10.61
N ARG A 377 -23.00 7.45 -11.07
CA ARG A 377 -21.58 7.55 -10.70
C ARG A 377 -21.39 7.79 -9.21
N ASP A 378 -22.14 8.70 -8.62
CA ASP A 378 -22.04 9.00 -7.18
C ASP A 378 -22.35 7.77 -6.33
N ASP A 379 -23.35 6.97 -6.71
CA ASP A 379 -23.77 5.76 -6.00
C ASP A 379 -22.89 4.53 -6.31
N TYR A 380 -22.04 4.58 -7.35
CA TYR A 380 -21.19 3.46 -7.78
C TYR A 380 -20.17 3.02 -6.73
N ILE A 381 -19.83 3.89 -5.79
CA ILE A 381 -18.95 3.52 -4.66
C ILE A 381 -19.47 2.29 -3.92
N ARG A 382 -20.76 2.09 -3.79
CA ARG A 382 -21.36 0.94 -3.13
C ARG A 382 -21.03 -0.37 -3.85
N VAL A 383 -20.94 -0.33 -5.18
CA VAL A 383 -20.51 -1.48 -5.98
C VAL A 383 -18.99 -1.69 -5.88
N ILE A 384 -18.20 -0.60 -5.83
CA ILE A 384 -16.75 -0.71 -5.62
C ILE A 384 -16.42 -1.39 -4.29
N LEU A 385 -17.15 -1.05 -3.23
CA LEU A 385 -16.97 -1.60 -1.88
C LEU A 385 -17.48 -3.04 -1.74
N ASP A 386 -18.55 -3.38 -2.45
CA ASP A 386 -19.14 -4.73 -2.44
C ASP A 386 -19.65 -5.08 -3.85
N ARG A 387 -18.89 -5.94 -4.54
CA ARG A 387 -19.23 -6.44 -5.89
C ARG A 387 -20.11 -7.71 -5.87
N GLY A 388 -20.72 -8.04 -4.73
CA GLY A 388 -21.64 -9.16 -4.60
C GLY A 388 -22.89 -9.00 -5.49
N ASP A 389 -23.39 -10.11 -6.03
CA ASP A 389 -24.48 -10.11 -7.02
C ASP A 389 -25.74 -9.38 -6.50
N GLU A 390 -26.07 -9.51 -5.22
CA GLU A 390 -27.24 -8.83 -4.62
C GLU A 390 -27.08 -7.31 -4.59
N ASN A 391 -25.86 -6.82 -4.28
CA ASN A 391 -25.58 -5.40 -4.22
C ASN A 391 -25.56 -4.79 -5.62
N VAL A 392 -24.97 -5.51 -6.57
CA VAL A 392 -25.00 -5.15 -8.00
C VAL A 392 -26.43 -5.08 -8.52
N ALA A 393 -27.26 -6.08 -8.21
CA ALA A 393 -28.67 -6.09 -8.61
C ALA A 393 -29.46 -4.91 -8.00
N ARG A 394 -29.21 -4.57 -6.73
CA ARG A 394 -29.79 -3.37 -6.09
C ARG A 394 -29.40 -2.08 -6.78
N PHE A 395 -28.12 -1.95 -7.16
CA PHE A 395 -27.63 -0.79 -7.90
C PHE A 395 -28.35 -0.64 -9.26
N PHE A 396 -28.49 -1.72 -10.01
CA PHE A 396 -29.19 -1.70 -11.29
C PHE A 396 -30.67 -1.35 -11.12
N ALA A 397 -31.37 -1.96 -10.15
CA ALA A 397 -32.77 -1.66 -9.87
C ALA A 397 -32.99 -0.17 -9.51
N ALA A 398 -32.04 0.46 -8.84
CA ALA A 398 -32.12 1.87 -8.45
C ALA A 398 -31.95 2.83 -9.62
N HIS A 399 -31.11 2.50 -10.61
CA HIS A 399 -30.68 3.43 -11.66
C HIS A 399 -31.20 3.14 -13.04
N ALA A 400 -31.44 1.87 -13.40
CA ALA A 400 -31.78 1.45 -14.74
C ALA A 400 -33.08 2.09 -15.26
N VAL A 401 -33.08 2.48 -16.53
CA VAL A 401 -34.30 2.97 -17.24
C VAL A 401 -35.12 1.82 -17.86
N ARG A 402 -34.51 0.64 -17.99
CA ARG A 402 -35.10 -0.59 -18.54
C ARG A 402 -34.38 -1.80 -17.97
N GLU A 403 -34.89 -2.98 -18.18
CA GLU A 403 -34.15 -4.21 -17.90
C GLU A 403 -32.90 -4.32 -18.77
N TRP A 404 -31.75 -4.71 -18.17
CA TRP A 404 -30.48 -4.80 -18.86
C TRP A 404 -30.17 -6.23 -19.31
N SER A 405 -29.68 -6.35 -20.51
CA SER A 405 -29.00 -7.55 -20.96
C SER A 405 -27.60 -7.63 -20.33
N LYS A 406 -26.97 -8.81 -20.35
CA LYS A 406 -25.56 -8.96 -19.93
C LYS A 406 -24.61 -8.02 -20.68
N ALA A 407 -24.88 -7.75 -21.96
CA ALA A 407 -24.09 -6.80 -22.73
C ALA A 407 -24.27 -5.35 -22.25
N ASP A 408 -25.47 -4.98 -21.83
CA ASP A 408 -25.75 -3.66 -21.24
C ASP A 408 -25.03 -3.51 -19.88
N GLU A 409 -25.06 -4.54 -19.05
CA GLU A 409 -24.31 -4.56 -17.76
C GLU A 409 -22.82 -4.32 -17.98
N VAL A 410 -22.19 -5.04 -18.90
CA VAL A 410 -20.79 -4.89 -19.25
C VAL A 410 -20.49 -3.48 -19.73
N ARG A 411 -21.33 -2.90 -20.58
CA ARG A 411 -21.17 -1.53 -21.08
C ARG A 411 -21.29 -0.51 -19.96
N ALA A 412 -22.32 -0.61 -19.13
CA ALA A 412 -22.53 0.28 -17.99
C ALA A 412 -21.37 0.22 -16.99
N PHE A 413 -20.89 -0.98 -16.64
CA PHE A 413 -19.71 -1.11 -15.79
C PHE A 413 -18.45 -0.51 -16.41
N ARG A 414 -18.20 -0.70 -17.69
CA ARG A 414 -17.06 -0.08 -18.39
C ARG A 414 -17.14 1.44 -18.33
N LEU A 415 -18.32 2.04 -18.47
CA LEU A 415 -18.53 3.48 -18.38
C LEU A 415 -18.31 4.00 -16.95
N LEU A 416 -18.77 3.29 -15.93
CA LEU A 416 -18.57 3.63 -14.52
C LEU A 416 -17.10 3.50 -14.11
N GLU A 417 -16.43 2.43 -14.52
CA GLU A 417 -15.00 2.24 -14.30
C GLU A 417 -14.16 3.24 -15.07
N MET A 418 -14.56 3.65 -16.27
CA MET A 418 -13.92 4.76 -17.00
C MET A 418 -13.93 6.04 -16.14
N GLN A 419 -15.06 6.37 -15.52
CA GLN A 419 -15.16 7.53 -14.63
C GLN A 419 -14.37 7.35 -13.33
N ARG A 420 -14.35 6.14 -12.76
CA ARG A 420 -13.50 5.82 -11.58
C ARG A 420 -12.02 6.09 -11.88
N HIS A 421 -11.52 5.59 -13.00
CA HIS A 421 -10.13 5.79 -13.41
C HIS A 421 -9.85 7.24 -13.83
N ALA A 422 -10.82 7.94 -14.43
CA ALA A 422 -10.72 9.38 -14.73
C ALA A 422 -10.60 10.24 -13.46
N MET A 423 -11.09 9.78 -12.32
CA MET A 423 -10.86 10.43 -11.02
C MET A 423 -9.53 10.00 -10.38
N LEU A 424 -9.16 8.71 -10.45
CA LEU A 424 -7.89 8.19 -9.93
C LEU A 424 -6.67 8.84 -10.59
N MET A 425 -6.74 9.24 -11.86
CA MET A 425 -5.64 9.92 -12.54
C MET A 425 -5.31 11.30 -11.94
N TYR A 426 -6.09 11.81 -10.99
CA TYR A 426 -5.87 13.08 -10.28
C TYR A 426 -5.35 12.90 -8.84
N THR A 427 -4.96 11.71 -8.46
CA THR A 427 -4.30 11.47 -7.16
C THR A 427 -3.12 12.43 -6.97
N SER A 428 -3.08 13.14 -5.85
CA SER A 428 -2.14 14.26 -5.62
C SER A 428 -0.67 13.89 -5.78
N CYS A 429 -0.28 12.66 -5.39
CA CYS A 429 1.09 12.18 -5.48
C CYS A 429 1.63 12.13 -6.92
N GLY A 430 0.76 12.07 -7.93
CA GLY A 430 1.16 12.12 -9.34
C GLY A 430 1.90 13.39 -9.75
N TRP A 431 1.78 14.48 -8.98
CA TRP A 431 2.47 15.76 -9.22
C TRP A 431 3.40 16.17 -8.08
N PHE A 432 3.46 15.38 -7.00
CA PHE A 432 4.17 15.79 -5.79
C PHE A 432 5.68 15.75 -5.93
N PHE A 433 6.21 14.69 -6.53
CA PHE A 433 7.64 14.43 -6.68
C PHE A 433 8.28 15.20 -7.84
N ASP A 434 9.59 15.00 -8.06
CA ASP A 434 10.40 15.87 -8.90
C ASP A 434 10.47 15.43 -10.36
N GLU A 435 10.08 14.18 -10.69
CA GLU A 435 10.24 13.60 -12.02
C GLU A 435 8.98 12.91 -12.54
N ILE A 436 8.68 13.13 -13.81
CA ILE A 436 7.50 12.60 -14.49
C ILE A 436 7.56 11.07 -14.65
N SER A 437 8.74 10.47 -14.69
CA SER A 437 8.92 9.01 -14.75
C SER A 437 8.85 8.32 -13.38
N GLY A 438 8.61 9.08 -12.31
CA GLY A 438 8.41 8.53 -10.96
C GLY A 438 7.21 7.59 -10.88
N ILE A 439 7.25 6.63 -9.95
CA ILE A 439 6.22 5.58 -9.83
C ILE A 439 4.82 6.15 -9.61
N GLU A 440 4.69 7.26 -8.89
CA GLU A 440 3.41 7.92 -8.63
C GLU A 440 2.86 8.63 -9.87
N THR A 441 3.72 9.23 -10.68
CA THR A 441 3.29 9.90 -11.92
C THR A 441 2.99 8.89 -13.02
N THR A 442 3.77 7.82 -13.14
CA THR A 442 3.45 6.72 -14.06
C THR A 442 2.16 6.01 -13.65
N GLN A 443 1.86 5.91 -12.37
CA GLN A 443 0.61 5.35 -11.86
C GLN A 443 -0.62 6.18 -12.31
N VAL A 444 -0.59 7.51 -12.19
CA VAL A 444 -1.72 8.34 -12.66
C VAL A 444 -1.87 8.28 -14.18
N MET A 445 -0.78 8.17 -14.93
CA MET A 445 -0.83 7.92 -16.38
C MET A 445 -1.40 6.53 -16.71
N ALA A 446 -1.14 5.51 -15.88
CA ALA A 446 -1.72 4.18 -16.05
C ALA A 446 -3.24 4.20 -15.82
N TYR A 447 -3.74 4.97 -14.85
CA TYR A 447 -5.18 5.19 -14.69
C TYR A 447 -5.79 5.89 -15.91
N ALA A 448 -5.12 6.90 -16.46
CA ALA A 448 -5.56 7.55 -17.71
C ALA A 448 -5.62 6.54 -18.88
N ALA A 449 -4.60 5.70 -19.03
CA ALA A 449 -4.56 4.68 -20.08
C ALA A 449 -5.70 3.64 -19.92
N ARG A 450 -6.00 3.24 -18.70
CA ARG A 450 -7.13 2.34 -18.43
C ARG A 450 -8.47 3.01 -18.78
N ALA A 451 -8.66 4.25 -18.41
CA ALA A 451 -9.87 5.02 -18.74
C ALA A 451 -10.02 5.17 -20.28
N ILE A 452 -8.94 5.46 -21.00
CA ILE A 452 -8.90 5.50 -22.48
C ILE A 452 -9.32 4.16 -23.07
N GLN A 453 -8.74 3.06 -22.59
CA GLN A 453 -9.08 1.72 -23.07
C GLN A 453 -10.57 1.40 -22.86
N LEU A 454 -11.13 1.78 -21.72
CA LEU A 454 -12.55 1.57 -21.41
C LEU A 454 -13.46 2.44 -22.29
N ALA A 455 -13.08 3.70 -22.54
CA ALA A 455 -13.77 4.59 -23.48
C ALA A 455 -13.81 3.98 -24.88
N HIS A 456 -12.66 3.56 -25.40
CA HIS A 456 -12.56 2.95 -26.73
C HIS A 456 -13.41 1.68 -26.85
N LYS A 457 -13.31 0.76 -25.90
CA LYS A 457 -14.09 -0.50 -25.90
C LYS A 457 -15.60 -0.30 -25.78
N THR A 458 -16.05 0.85 -25.30
CA THR A 458 -17.47 1.11 -25.05
C THR A 458 -18.09 2.00 -26.13
N THR A 459 -17.37 3.01 -26.59
CA THR A 459 -17.90 4.04 -27.50
C THR A 459 -17.28 3.98 -28.90
N GLY A 460 -16.19 3.23 -29.08
CA GLY A 460 -15.39 3.19 -30.33
C GLY A 460 -14.48 4.41 -30.53
N VAL A 461 -14.53 5.41 -29.63
CA VAL A 461 -13.70 6.62 -29.73
C VAL A 461 -12.31 6.33 -29.18
N ASP A 462 -11.27 6.55 -29.99
CA ASP A 462 -9.88 6.42 -29.59
C ASP A 462 -9.31 7.79 -29.17
N LEU A 463 -9.09 7.94 -27.86
CA LEU A 463 -8.54 9.15 -27.25
C LEU A 463 -7.01 9.07 -27.07
N GLU A 464 -6.40 7.89 -27.23
CA GLU A 464 -4.97 7.67 -26.92
C GLU A 464 -4.02 8.50 -27.79
N PRO A 465 -4.19 8.62 -29.11
CA PRO A 465 -3.26 9.38 -29.95
C PRO A 465 -3.16 10.86 -29.56
N GLN A 466 -4.30 11.49 -29.27
CA GLN A 466 -4.32 12.89 -28.85
C GLN A 466 -3.75 13.06 -27.42
N PHE A 467 -4.03 12.14 -26.51
CA PHE A 467 -3.44 12.15 -25.17
C PHE A 467 -1.91 12.06 -25.21
N ILE A 468 -1.35 11.15 -26.00
CA ILE A 468 0.11 11.00 -26.19
C ILE A 468 0.69 12.29 -26.79
N LYS A 469 0.01 12.91 -27.77
CA LYS A 469 0.45 14.18 -28.35
C LYS A 469 0.52 15.30 -27.32
N LEU A 470 -0.41 15.35 -26.38
CA LEU A 470 -0.37 16.33 -25.28
C LEU A 470 0.76 16.01 -24.29
N LEU A 471 0.96 14.74 -23.95
CA LEU A 471 2.05 14.30 -23.08
C LEU A 471 3.44 14.60 -23.66
N ALA A 472 3.60 14.66 -24.98
CA ALA A 472 4.86 15.02 -25.63
C ALA A 472 5.34 16.44 -25.27
N HIS A 473 4.47 17.32 -24.77
CA HIS A 473 4.84 18.65 -24.29
C HIS A 473 5.36 18.67 -22.86
N ALA A 474 5.29 17.54 -22.12
CA ALA A 474 5.77 17.43 -20.75
C ALA A 474 7.25 17.00 -20.73
N PRO A 475 8.21 17.91 -20.46
CA PRO A 475 9.62 17.55 -20.48
C PRO A 475 9.99 16.71 -19.25
N SER A 476 10.75 15.65 -19.45
CA SER A 476 11.38 14.89 -18.38
C SER A 476 12.78 15.43 -18.06
N ASN A 477 13.30 15.16 -16.88
CA ASN A 477 14.68 15.46 -16.50
C ASN A 477 15.66 14.33 -16.88
N LEU A 478 15.16 13.20 -17.37
CA LEU A 478 15.95 12.03 -17.75
C LEU A 478 16.11 11.96 -19.28
N ALA A 479 17.36 11.88 -19.73
CA ALA A 479 17.68 11.84 -21.16
C ALA A 479 17.16 10.57 -21.86
N GLU A 480 17.00 9.47 -21.11
CA GLU A 480 16.50 8.19 -21.60
C GLU A 480 15.00 8.25 -21.98
N HIS A 481 14.28 9.17 -21.36
CA HIS A 481 12.84 9.36 -21.57
C HIS A 481 12.55 10.87 -21.60
N PRO A 482 12.86 11.56 -22.68
CA PRO A 482 12.90 13.03 -22.73
C PRO A 482 11.55 13.72 -22.56
N THR A 483 10.44 12.99 -22.80
CA THR A 483 9.09 13.56 -22.70
C THR A 483 8.12 12.62 -21.97
N GLY A 484 6.98 13.16 -21.52
CA GLY A 484 5.90 12.37 -20.96
C GLY A 484 5.33 11.32 -21.92
N ALA A 485 5.40 11.54 -23.23
CA ALA A 485 5.05 10.54 -24.23
C ALA A 485 6.01 9.35 -24.22
N ASP A 486 7.32 9.61 -24.09
CA ASP A 486 8.33 8.54 -23.98
C ASP A 486 8.14 7.75 -22.69
N VAL A 487 7.88 8.43 -21.58
CA VAL A 487 7.54 7.80 -20.30
C VAL A 487 6.28 6.92 -20.44
N TYR A 488 5.24 7.44 -21.09
CA TYR A 488 4.00 6.68 -21.32
C TYR A 488 4.26 5.41 -22.15
N HIS A 489 5.01 5.50 -23.24
CA HIS A 489 5.35 4.34 -24.08
C HIS A 489 6.21 3.31 -23.34
N SER A 490 7.18 3.76 -22.53
CA SER A 490 8.13 2.87 -21.86
C SER A 490 7.55 2.18 -20.63
N PHE A 491 6.73 2.87 -19.86
CA PHE A 491 6.28 2.37 -18.54
C PHE A 491 4.78 2.06 -18.47
N VAL A 492 3.93 2.80 -19.21
CA VAL A 492 2.47 2.66 -19.10
C VAL A 492 1.89 1.72 -20.15
N LYS A 493 2.31 1.88 -21.41
CA LYS A 493 1.81 1.05 -22.52
C LYS A 493 2.01 -0.44 -22.29
N PRO A 494 3.17 -0.91 -21.76
CA PRO A 494 3.38 -2.32 -21.46
C PRO A 494 2.52 -2.88 -20.34
N MET A 495 1.96 -2.00 -19.46
CA MET A 495 1.06 -2.43 -18.38
C MET A 495 -0.36 -2.76 -18.88
N GLN A 496 -0.74 -2.31 -20.06
CA GLN A 496 -2.10 -2.51 -20.57
C GLN A 496 -2.44 -3.98 -20.70
N VAL A 497 -3.59 -4.37 -20.15
CA VAL A 497 -4.09 -5.75 -20.14
C VAL A 497 -5.47 -5.81 -20.80
N ASP A 498 -5.70 -6.85 -21.58
CA ASP A 498 -7.00 -7.29 -22.08
C ASP A 498 -7.27 -8.75 -21.68
N LEU A 499 -8.43 -9.28 -22.04
CA LEU A 499 -8.76 -10.65 -21.69
C LEU A 499 -7.86 -11.69 -22.38
N LEU A 500 -7.33 -11.41 -23.57
CA LEU A 500 -6.39 -12.31 -24.24
C LEU A 500 -5.06 -12.38 -23.49
N ARG A 501 -4.55 -11.23 -22.98
CA ARG A 501 -3.35 -11.21 -22.14
C ARG A 501 -3.56 -11.92 -20.81
N VAL A 502 -4.75 -11.80 -20.19
CA VAL A 502 -5.12 -12.62 -19.00
C VAL A 502 -5.11 -14.09 -19.36
N GLY A 503 -5.65 -14.44 -20.53
CA GLY A 503 -5.63 -15.80 -21.06
C GLY A 503 -4.22 -16.32 -21.30
N ALA A 504 -3.34 -15.48 -21.82
CA ALA A 504 -1.92 -15.82 -22.02
C ALA A 504 -1.21 -16.08 -20.67
N HIS A 505 -1.48 -15.23 -19.68
CA HIS A 505 -0.99 -15.45 -18.33
C HIS A 505 -1.46 -16.81 -17.78
N TYR A 506 -2.77 -17.09 -17.84
CA TYR A 506 -3.34 -18.37 -17.42
C TYR A 506 -2.70 -19.56 -18.15
N ALA A 507 -2.61 -19.48 -19.48
CA ALA A 507 -2.09 -20.55 -20.31
C ALA A 507 -0.61 -20.85 -20.00
N VAL A 508 0.22 -19.82 -19.88
CA VAL A 508 1.65 -19.97 -19.55
C VAL A 508 1.83 -20.50 -18.14
N SER A 509 1.15 -19.92 -17.16
CA SER A 509 1.26 -20.36 -15.76
C SER A 509 0.79 -21.80 -15.56
N SER A 510 -0.18 -22.27 -16.36
CA SER A 510 -0.69 -23.65 -16.30
C SER A 510 0.35 -24.74 -16.63
N LEU A 511 1.47 -24.35 -17.27
CA LEU A 511 2.62 -25.26 -17.45
C LEU A 511 3.41 -25.48 -16.16
N PHE A 512 3.35 -24.53 -15.24
CA PHE A 512 4.16 -24.51 -14.03
C PHE A 512 3.33 -24.72 -12.75
N GLU A 513 2.01 -24.45 -12.80
CA GLU A 513 1.06 -24.55 -11.69
C GLU A 513 -0.06 -25.56 -12.02
N ASP A 514 -0.44 -26.37 -11.04
CA ASP A 514 -1.59 -27.24 -11.16
C ASP A 514 -2.87 -26.49 -10.71
N TYR A 515 -3.52 -25.83 -11.64
CA TYR A 515 -4.74 -25.08 -11.36
C TYR A 515 -5.96 -25.98 -11.13
N ALA A 516 -6.82 -25.58 -10.21
CA ALA A 516 -8.17 -26.12 -10.08
C ALA A 516 -9.01 -25.80 -11.34
N ASP A 517 -10.23 -26.37 -11.43
CA ASP A 517 -11.12 -26.13 -12.57
C ASP A 517 -11.53 -24.65 -12.70
N GLU A 518 -11.61 -23.94 -11.60
CA GLU A 518 -11.78 -22.49 -11.55
C GLU A 518 -10.67 -21.89 -10.69
N VAL A 519 -10.00 -20.86 -11.21
CA VAL A 519 -8.95 -20.12 -10.52
C VAL A 519 -9.19 -18.61 -10.62
N THR A 520 -8.92 -17.89 -9.53
CA THR A 520 -8.91 -16.43 -9.53
C THR A 520 -7.51 -15.93 -9.82
N ILE A 521 -7.38 -15.12 -10.86
CA ILE A 521 -6.16 -14.44 -11.27
C ILE A 521 -6.39 -12.95 -11.10
N TYR A 522 -6.02 -12.40 -9.95
CA TYR A 522 -6.28 -11.02 -9.57
C TYR A 522 -7.77 -10.64 -9.73
N ALA A 523 -8.09 -9.64 -10.54
CA ALA A 523 -9.45 -9.20 -10.82
C ALA A 523 -10.21 -10.06 -11.85
N TYR A 524 -9.71 -11.27 -12.16
CA TYR A 524 -10.31 -12.15 -13.16
C TYR A 524 -10.54 -13.54 -12.62
N LYS A 525 -11.53 -14.23 -13.20
CA LYS A 525 -11.75 -15.66 -13.02
C LYS A 525 -11.47 -16.38 -14.32
N ALA A 526 -10.74 -17.49 -14.22
CA ALA A 526 -10.53 -18.41 -15.33
C ALA A 526 -11.11 -19.76 -14.99
N LYS A 527 -12.07 -20.22 -15.78
CA LYS A 527 -12.65 -21.55 -15.68
C LYS A 527 -12.10 -22.41 -16.80
N ARG A 528 -11.49 -23.52 -16.43
CA ARG A 528 -10.85 -24.45 -17.33
C ARG A 528 -11.91 -25.13 -18.22
N GLY A 529 -11.69 -25.11 -19.53
CA GLY A 529 -12.38 -25.95 -20.51
C GLY A 529 -11.61 -27.23 -20.78
N ALA A 530 -11.41 -27.55 -22.04
CA ALA A 530 -10.51 -28.64 -22.41
C ALA A 530 -9.06 -28.29 -22.05
N TYR A 531 -8.32 -29.22 -21.47
CA TYR A 531 -6.89 -29.04 -21.12
C TYR A 531 -6.11 -30.33 -21.31
N GLU A 532 -4.97 -30.24 -21.98
CA GLU A 532 -4.05 -31.35 -22.17
C GLU A 532 -2.62 -30.86 -21.99
N ARG A 533 -1.83 -31.55 -21.14
CA ARG A 533 -0.41 -31.27 -20.93
C ARG A 533 0.41 -32.47 -21.40
N ARG A 534 1.52 -32.19 -22.09
CA ARG A 534 2.46 -33.17 -22.57
C ARG A 534 3.89 -32.79 -22.24
N GLU A 535 4.75 -33.80 -22.02
CA GLU A 535 6.14 -33.59 -21.72
C GLU A 535 7.00 -34.55 -22.54
N ALA A 536 8.12 -34.04 -23.11
CA ALA A 536 9.11 -34.80 -23.84
C ALA A 536 10.50 -34.28 -23.45
N GLY A 537 11.14 -34.94 -22.49
CA GLY A 537 12.40 -34.48 -21.91
C GLY A 537 12.23 -33.12 -21.19
N ARG A 538 12.97 -32.09 -21.65
CA ARG A 538 12.84 -30.73 -21.11
C ARG A 538 11.65 -29.93 -21.71
N GLN A 539 11.08 -30.43 -22.79
CA GLN A 539 10.02 -29.76 -23.51
C GLN A 539 8.67 -30.07 -22.89
N LYS A 540 7.84 -29.04 -22.79
CA LYS A 540 6.47 -29.14 -22.28
C LYS A 540 5.52 -28.43 -23.22
N LEU A 541 4.36 -29.03 -23.45
CA LEU A 541 3.29 -28.48 -24.25
C LEU A 541 2.01 -28.46 -23.41
N ALA A 542 1.30 -27.34 -23.39
CA ALA A 542 -0.08 -27.24 -22.91
C ALA A 542 -0.99 -26.80 -24.06
N LEU A 543 -2.12 -27.48 -24.21
CA LEU A 543 -3.16 -27.18 -25.18
C LEU A 543 -4.51 -27.11 -24.46
N GLY A 544 -5.30 -26.08 -24.72
CA GLY A 544 -6.56 -26.00 -24.02
C GLY A 544 -7.47 -24.86 -24.42
N SER A 545 -8.57 -24.75 -23.70
CA SER A 545 -9.52 -23.65 -23.73
C SER A 545 -9.87 -23.23 -22.31
N ALA A 546 -10.22 -21.97 -22.14
CA ALA A 546 -10.69 -21.44 -20.87
C ALA A 546 -11.75 -20.35 -21.06
N HIS A 547 -12.68 -20.29 -20.13
CA HIS A 547 -13.64 -19.17 -20.03
C HIS A 547 -13.11 -18.16 -19.03
N LEU A 548 -12.89 -16.95 -19.48
CA LEU A 548 -12.36 -15.83 -18.70
C LEU A 548 -13.47 -14.84 -18.39
N ARG A 549 -13.53 -14.36 -17.16
CA ARG A 549 -14.47 -13.34 -16.71
C ARG A 549 -13.75 -12.27 -15.88
N SER A 550 -14.00 -10.99 -16.17
CA SER A 550 -13.60 -9.88 -15.32
C SER A 550 -14.57 -9.72 -14.14
N ASN A 551 -14.07 -9.72 -12.92
CA ASN A 551 -14.87 -9.44 -11.71
C ASN A 551 -15.24 -7.95 -11.58
N VAL A 552 -14.60 -7.08 -12.38
CA VAL A 552 -14.80 -5.61 -12.34
C VAL A 552 -15.85 -5.18 -13.35
N THR A 553 -15.73 -5.64 -14.59
CA THR A 553 -16.58 -5.19 -15.70
C THR A 553 -17.58 -6.25 -16.17
N ALA A 554 -17.58 -7.43 -15.55
CA ALA A 554 -18.35 -8.60 -15.95
C ALA A 554 -18.11 -9.04 -17.42
N ALA A 555 -17.08 -8.49 -18.09
CA ALA A 555 -16.73 -8.89 -19.47
C ALA A 555 -16.20 -10.32 -19.47
N GLU A 556 -16.63 -11.08 -20.46
CA GLU A 556 -16.28 -12.49 -20.63
C GLU A 556 -15.62 -12.73 -21.98
N SER A 557 -14.75 -13.75 -22.08
CA SER A 557 -14.20 -14.26 -23.32
C SER A 557 -13.92 -15.76 -23.18
N LEU A 558 -14.24 -16.51 -24.21
CA LEU A 558 -13.86 -17.91 -24.35
C LEU A 558 -12.62 -17.95 -25.23
N ILE A 559 -11.52 -18.51 -24.71
CA ILE A 559 -10.22 -18.56 -25.40
C ILE A 559 -9.81 -19.97 -25.72
N SER A 560 -9.00 -20.12 -26.76
CA SER A 560 -8.17 -21.29 -27.03
C SER A 560 -6.69 -20.92 -26.93
N PHE A 561 -5.87 -21.86 -26.49
CA PHE A 561 -4.45 -21.61 -26.32
C PHE A 561 -3.58 -22.84 -26.61
N ALA A 562 -2.33 -22.55 -26.99
CA ALA A 562 -1.23 -23.50 -27.03
C ALA A 562 0.01 -22.85 -26.43
N VAL A 563 0.71 -23.54 -25.55
CA VAL A 563 1.95 -23.04 -24.95
C VAL A 563 3.03 -24.11 -25.05
N LEU A 564 4.14 -23.76 -25.69
CA LEU A 564 5.33 -24.60 -25.86
C LEU A 564 6.47 -24.03 -25.02
N HIS A 565 6.99 -24.81 -24.09
CA HIS A 565 8.22 -24.52 -23.34
C HIS A 565 9.33 -25.43 -23.80
N LEU A 566 10.42 -24.86 -24.30
CA LEU A 566 11.56 -25.58 -24.87
C LEU A 566 12.68 -25.84 -23.85
N GLY A 567 12.49 -25.42 -22.63
CA GLY A 567 13.51 -25.37 -21.57
C GLY A 567 14.02 -23.95 -21.34
N ASP A 568 14.58 -23.73 -20.15
CA ASP A 568 15.08 -22.43 -19.67
C ASP A 568 14.04 -21.30 -19.84
N HIS A 569 14.41 -20.19 -20.48
CA HIS A 569 13.53 -19.06 -20.75
C HIS A 569 12.79 -19.13 -22.10
N ASN A 570 12.97 -20.19 -22.85
CA ASN A 570 12.43 -20.32 -24.20
C ASN A 570 10.98 -20.81 -24.13
N LEU A 571 10.05 -19.89 -24.17
CA LEU A 571 8.63 -20.14 -24.12
C LEU A 571 7.92 -19.39 -25.25
N LEU A 572 7.03 -20.09 -25.95
CA LEU A 572 6.15 -19.57 -26.98
C LEU A 572 4.70 -19.92 -26.60
N GLY A 573 3.84 -18.90 -26.46
CA GLY A 573 2.43 -19.05 -26.16
C GLY A 573 1.58 -18.42 -27.26
N GLY A 574 0.62 -19.17 -27.79
CA GLY A 574 -0.42 -18.65 -28.67
C GLY A 574 -1.76 -18.64 -27.93
N VAL A 575 -2.50 -17.53 -28.01
CA VAL A 575 -3.84 -17.40 -27.41
C VAL A 575 -4.73 -16.61 -28.34
N CYS A 576 -5.95 -17.08 -28.58
CA CYS A 576 -6.95 -16.34 -29.36
C CYS A 576 -8.37 -16.61 -28.83
N GLU A 577 -9.33 -15.79 -29.24
CA GLU A 577 -10.74 -16.10 -28.98
C GLU A 577 -11.14 -17.41 -29.65
N LEU A 578 -11.86 -18.24 -28.94
CA LEU A 578 -12.38 -19.50 -29.45
C LEU A 578 -13.55 -19.20 -30.40
N LYS A 579 -13.31 -19.34 -31.71
CA LYS A 579 -14.30 -19.06 -32.76
C LYS A 579 -15.34 -20.17 -32.90
N ASP A 580 -14.85 -21.42 -32.99
CA ASP A 580 -15.68 -22.61 -33.13
C ASP A 580 -14.92 -23.88 -32.68
N GLU A 581 -15.67 -24.93 -32.32
CA GLU A 581 -15.13 -26.17 -31.78
C GLU A 581 -14.33 -26.97 -32.82
N ALA A 582 -14.67 -26.86 -34.13
CA ALA A 582 -13.98 -27.60 -35.19
C ALA A 582 -12.57 -27.06 -35.44
N SER A 583 -12.41 -25.74 -35.46
CA SER A 583 -11.11 -25.05 -35.52
C SER A 583 -10.25 -25.40 -34.32
N PHE A 584 -10.82 -25.42 -33.11
CA PHE A 584 -10.13 -25.81 -31.89
C PHE A 584 -9.66 -27.27 -31.90
N ALA A 585 -10.53 -28.19 -32.32
CA ALA A 585 -10.18 -29.60 -32.43
C ALA A 585 -9.06 -29.84 -33.46
N THR A 586 -9.09 -29.09 -34.58
CA THR A 586 -8.05 -29.14 -35.61
C THR A 586 -6.70 -28.64 -35.07
N MET A 587 -6.68 -27.49 -34.43
CA MET A 587 -5.50 -26.92 -33.79
C MET A 587 -4.86 -27.89 -32.78
N ARG A 588 -5.68 -28.45 -31.88
CA ARG A 588 -5.21 -29.42 -30.88
C ARG A 588 -4.60 -30.65 -31.53
N ARG A 589 -5.25 -31.23 -32.52
CA ARG A 589 -4.78 -32.42 -33.21
C ARG A 589 -3.43 -32.15 -33.91
N ASP A 590 -3.39 -31.10 -34.72
CA ASP A 590 -2.24 -30.79 -35.58
C ASP A 590 -0.98 -30.50 -34.70
N ILE A 591 -1.11 -29.64 -33.67
CA ILE A 591 0.02 -29.32 -32.78
C ILE A 591 0.46 -30.55 -31.96
N LYS A 592 -0.50 -31.31 -31.44
CA LYS A 592 -0.22 -32.53 -30.69
C LYS A 592 0.55 -33.57 -31.53
N GLU A 593 0.11 -33.83 -32.76
CA GLU A 593 0.79 -34.76 -33.65
C GLU A 593 2.23 -34.34 -34.00
N ALA A 594 2.44 -33.02 -34.18
CA ALA A 594 3.77 -32.48 -34.41
C ALA A 594 4.67 -32.64 -33.16
N PHE A 595 4.12 -32.41 -31.96
CA PHE A 595 4.84 -32.60 -30.70
C PHE A 595 5.20 -34.05 -30.45
N ASP A 596 4.29 -34.99 -30.71
CA ASP A 596 4.52 -36.42 -30.54
C ASP A 596 5.61 -36.93 -31.51
N ARG A 597 5.82 -36.26 -32.66
CA ARG A 597 6.93 -36.51 -33.59
C ARG A 597 8.22 -35.73 -33.27
N SER A 598 8.20 -34.89 -32.22
CA SER A 598 9.31 -33.99 -31.87
C SER A 598 9.69 -33.01 -32.99
N ASP A 599 8.74 -32.63 -33.86
CA ASP A 599 8.93 -31.70 -34.96
C ASP A 599 8.70 -30.26 -34.51
N LEU A 600 9.72 -29.65 -33.87
CA LEU A 600 9.64 -28.30 -33.32
C LEU A 600 9.37 -27.23 -34.40
N ALA A 601 9.94 -27.40 -35.60
CA ALA A 601 9.74 -26.44 -36.68
C ALA A 601 8.26 -26.40 -37.12
N GLU A 602 7.65 -27.59 -37.20
CA GLU A 602 6.22 -27.70 -37.53
C GLU A 602 5.34 -27.19 -36.42
N ILE A 603 5.65 -27.41 -35.13
CA ILE A 603 4.88 -26.84 -34.02
C ILE A 603 4.87 -25.32 -34.09
N ILE A 604 6.04 -24.68 -34.29
CA ILE A 604 6.13 -23.20 -34.38
C ILE A 604 5.30 -22.69 -35.56
N ARG A 605 5.40 -23.34 -36.72
CA ARG A 605 4.61 -22.99 -37.90
C ARG A 605 3.10 -23.14 -37.70
N LEU A 606 2.69 -24.18 -36.98
CA LEU A 606 1.30 -24.41 -36.64
C LEU A 606 0.79 -23.37 -35.61
N MET A 607 1.62 -22.98 -34.63
CA MET A 607 1.28 -21.91 -33.71
C MET A 607 1.08 -20.57 -34.44
N ASP A 608 1.98 -20.20 -35.33
CA ASP A 608 1.82 -19.00 -36.17
C ASP A 608 0.55 -19.07 -37.03
N LYS A 609 0.25 -20.23 -37.63
CA LYS A 609 -0.94 -20.44 -38.45
C LYS A 609 -2.24 -20.26 -37.65
N HIS A 610 -2.31 -20.77 -36.41
CA HIS A 610 -3.53 -20.80 -35.62
C HIS A 610 -3.74 -19.58 -34.75
N PHE A 611 -2.67 -18.87 -34.34
CA PHE A 611 -2.71 -17.75 -33.41
C PHE A 611 -2.27 -16.41 -34.03
N GLU A 612 -1.75 -16.43 -35.27
CA GLU A 612 -1.36 -15.22 -36.02
C GLU A 612 -0.43 -14.29 -35.19
N THR A 613 -0.87 -13.04 -34.92
CA THR A 613 -0.10 -12.04 -34.16
C THR A 613 -0.24 -12.18 -32.64
N HIS A 614 -1.03 -13.12 -32.14
CA HIS A 614 -1.31 -13.28 -30.73
C HIS A 614 -0.33 -14.25 -30.05
N ASN A 615 0.96 -13.95 -30.24
CA ASN A 615 2.05 -14.71 -29.64
C ASN A 615 2.55 -14.06 -28.35
N TYR A 616 2.65 -14.85 -27.31
CA TYR A 616 3.03 -14.44 -25.96
C TYR A 616 4.27 -15.19 -25.50
N SER A 617 5.03 -14.54 -24.61
CA SER A 617 6.24 -15.08 -23.99
C SER A 617 6.24 -14.80 -22.50
N LEU A 618 7.29 -15.16 -21.77
CA LEU A 618 7.45 -14.83 -20.36
C LEU A 618 7.30 -13.33 -20.04
N TRP A 619 7.67 -12.45 -20.98
CA TRP A 619 7.56 -11.00 -20.83
C TRP A 619 6.12 -10.47 -20.74
N HIS A 620 5.14 -11.29 -21.13
CA HIS A 620 3.72 -10.93 -21.07
C HIS A 620 3.02 -11.37 -19.80
N LEU A 621 3.71 -12.15 -18.94
CA LEU A 621 3.23 -12.51 -17.62
C LEU A 621 3.12 -11.26 -16.73
N PHE A 622 2.25 -11.30 -15.75
CA PHE A 622 2.19 -10.30 -14.70
C PHE A 622 3.43 -10.41 -13.80
N ARG A 623 3.87 -9.29 -13.23
CA ARG A 623 5.20 -9.18 -12.59
C ARG A 623 5.46 -10.26 -11.54
N ASP A 624 4.51 -10.53 -10.66
CA ASP A 624 4.69 -11.51 -9.58
C ASP A 624 4.85 -12.92 -10.11
N GLU A 625 4.03 -13.29 -11.12
CA GLU A 625 4.16 -14.60 -11.77
C GLU A 625 5.42 -14.69 -12.62
N GLN A 626 5.74 -13.60 -13.33
CA GLN A 626 7.00 -13.53 -14.07
C GLN A 626 8.19 -13.80 -13.14
N ARG A 627 8.21 -13.17 -11.94
CA ARG A 627 9.25 -13.41 -10.93
C ARG A 627 9.25 -14.86 -10.45
N ARG A 628 8.08 -15.41 -10.12
CA ARG A 628 7.97 -16.83 -9.70
C ARG A 628 8.45 -17.80 -10.77
N VAL A 629 8.11 -17.58 -12.03
CA VAL A 629 8.58 -18.42 -13.15
C VAL A 629 10.08 -18.27 -13.34
N TRP A 630 10.62 -17.04 -13.27
CA TRP A 630 12.06 -16.81 -13.31
C TRP A 630 12.78 -17.49 -12.14
N ASP A 631 12.28 -17.36 -10.92
CA ASP A 631 12.88 -18.01 -9.75
C ASP A 631 12.89 -19.54 -9.92
N ARG A 632 11.85 -20.12 -10.52
CA ARG A 632 11.74 -21.57 -10.79
C ARG A 632 12.69 -22.01 -11.90
N ILE A 633 12.77 -21.24 -13.00
CA ILE A 633 13.70 -21.53 -14.12
C ILE A 633 15.15 -21.38 -13.64
N LEU A 634 15.44 -20.27 -12.96
CA LEU A 634 16.79 -19.97 -12.49
C LEU A 634 17.23 -20.84 -11.32
N LYS A 635 16.30 -21.44 -10.56
CA LYS A 635 16.65 -22.26 -9.40
C LYS A 635 17.68 -23.32 -9.73
N THR A 636 17.45 -24.11 -10.76
CA THR A 636 18.39 -25.15 -11.20
C THR A 636 19.74 -24.55 -11.58
N THR A 637 19.74 -23.46 -12.35
CA THR A 637 20.98 -22.79 -12.77
C THR A 637 21.70 -22.17 -11.58
N LEU A 638 20.98 -21.53 -10.66
CA LEU A 638 21.57 -20.96 -9.45
C LEU A 638 22.11 -22.03 -8.51
N ASP A 639 21.43 -23.19 -8.41
CA ASP A 639 21.92 -24.34 -7.64
C ASP A 639 23.21 -24.92 -8.27
N GLU A 640 23.30 -25.02 -9.61
CA GLU A 640 24.50 -25.40 -10.32
C GLU A 640 25.66 -24.42 -10.12
N VAL A 641 25.39 -23.11 -10.23
CA VAL A 641 26.35 -22.03 -9.98
C VAL A 641 26.82 -22.06 -8.52
N ALA A 642 25.90 -22.16 -7.56
CA ALA A 642 26.26 -22.29 -6.15
C ALA A 642 27.08 -23.52 -5.86
N GLY A 643 26.74 -24.67 -6.50
CA GLY A 643 27.52 -25.90 -6.44
C GLY A 643 28.94 -25.71 -6.98
N SER A 644 29.09 -24.99 -8.08
CA SER A 644 30.40 -24.68 -8.68
C SER A 644 31.22 -23.79 -7.74
N PHE A 645 30.64 -22.70 -7.20
CA PHE A 645 31.33 -21.87 -6.21
C PHE A 645 31.74 -22.66 -4.96
N ARG A 646 30.84 -23.51 -4.45
CA ARG A 646 31.14 -24.39 -3.30
C ARG A 646 32.28 -25.37 -3.59
N SER A 647 32.33 -25.94 -4.81
CA SER A 647 33.41 -26.83 -5.26
C SER A 647 34.74 -26.10 -5.33
N ILE A 648 34.77 -24.88 -5.92
CA ILE A 648 35.97 -24.03 -6.00
C ILE A 648 36.44 -23.67 -4.59
N TYR A 649 35.54 -23.20 -3.75
CA TYR A 649 35.83 -22.82 -2.36
C TYR A 649 36.42 -24.01 -1.59
N GLY A 650 35.75 -25.18 -1.63
CA GLY A 650 36.19 -26.36 -0.93
C GLY A 650 37.56 -26.87 -1.41
N HIS A 651 37.79 -26.85 -2.73
CA HIS A 651 39.05 -27.28 -3.33
C HIS A 651 40.23 -26.37 -2.91
N HIS A 652 40.01 -25.07 -2.86
CA HIS A 652 41.04 -24.09 -2.55
C HIS A 652 41.07 -23.67 -1.07
N TYR A 653 40.16 -24.17 -0.24
CA TYR A 653 40.11 -23.89 1.18
C TYR A 653 41.45 -24.08 1.93
N PRO A 654 42.20 -25.19 1.74
CA PRO A 654 43.46 -25.41 2.43
C PRO A 654 44.54 -24.35 2.11
N ILE A 655 44.63 -23.94 0.84
CA ILE A 655 45.59 -22.91 0.44
C ILE A 655 45.17 -21.51 0.92
N MET A 656 43.86 -21.19 0.86
CA MET A 656 43.33 -19.96 1.40
C MET A 656 43.61 -19.84 2.91
N ARG A 657 43.44 -20.94 3.65
CA ARG A 657 43.75 -21.02 5.08
C ARG A 657 45.25 -20.81 5.35
N ALA A 658 46.15 -21.50 4.62
CA ALA A 658 47.59 -21.30 4.75
C ALA A 658 48.02 -19.87 4.44
N MET A 659 47.45 -19.25 3.40
CA MET A 659 47.71 -17.82 3.08
C MET A 659 47.27 -16.92 4.22
N ARG A 660 46.11 -17.19 4.82
CA ARG A 660 45.56 -16.42 5.95
C ARG A 660 46.45 -16.52 7.20
N GLU A 661 46.89 -17.72 7.54
CA GLU A 661 47.80 -17.99 8.66
C GLU A 661 49.17 -17.29 8.49
N GLN A 662 49.64 -17.16 7.26
CA GLN A 662 50.88 -16.47 6.90
C GLN A 662 50.70 -14.97 6.61
N HIS A 663 49.51 -14.39 6.83
CA HIS A 663 49.18 -13.01 6.52
C HIS A 663 49.42 -12.63 5.03
N ALA A 664 49.40 -13.59 4.13
CA ALA A 664 49.50 -13.35 2.70
C ALA A 664 48.15 -12.88 2.13
N PRO A 665 48.12 -11.97 1.16
CA PRO A 665 46.90 -11.50 0.55
C PRO A 665 46.20 -12.61 -0.26
N ILE A 666 44.96 -12.92 0.08
CA ILE A 666 44.16 -13.92 -0.66
C ILE A 666 43.64 -13.30 -1.97
N PRO A 667 43.79 -13.96 -3.11
CA PRO A 667 43.22 -13.45 -4.36
C PRO A 667 41.75 -13.17 -4.28
N LYS A 668 41.30 -12.03 -4.83
CA LYS A 668 39.91 -11.60 -4.81
C LYS A 668 38.94 -12.65 -5.37
N ALA A 669 39.34 -13.36 -6.42
CA ALA A 669 38.52 -14.43 -7.00
C ALA A 669 38.15 -15.51 -5.99
N LEU A 670 39.10 -15.93 -5.11
CA LEU A 670 38.85 -16.92 -4.07
C LEU A 670 37.99 -16.33 -2.93
N LEU A 671 38.18 -15.07 -2.57
CA LEU A 671 37.31 -14.41 -1.56
C LEU A 671 35.86 -14.29 -2.03
N VAL A 672 35.63 -13.96 -3.31
CA VAL A 672 34.29 -13.89 -3.87
C VAL A 672 33.61 -15.27 -3.86
N THR A 673 34.34 -16.35 -4.13
CA THR A 673 33.75 -17.71 -4.03
C THR A 673 33.36 -18.07 -2.60
N ALA A 674 34.17 -17.67 -1.61
CA ALA A 674 33.85 -17.84 -0.20
C ALA A 674 32.61 -17.02 0.20
N GLU A 675 32.58 -15.75 -0.17
CA GLU A 675 31.49 -14.82 0.09
C GLU A 675 30.14 -15.33 -0.45
N MET A 676 30.11 -15.71 -1.74
CA MET A 676 28.92 -16.24 -2.40
C MET A 676 28.45 -17.55 -1.75
N THR A 677 29.38 -18.47 -1.47
CA THR A 677 29.05 -19.77 -0.86
C THR A 677 28.47 -19.58 0.54
N ILE A 678 29.13 -18.80 1.38
CA ILE A 678 28.76 -18.68 2.80
C ILE A 678 27.46 -17.85 2.96
N ASN A 679 27.26 -16.77 2.18
CA ASN A 679 25.98 -16.05 2.19
C ASN A 679 24.80 -16.93 1.73
N SER A 680 25.03 -17.77 0.69
CA SER A 680 24.02 -18.74 0.23
C SER A 680 23.71 -19.79 1.30
N ASP A 681 24.73 -20.34 1.94
CA ASP A 681 24.59 -21.37 2.98
C ASP A 681 23.94 -20.81 4.26
N LEU A 682 24.28 -19.57 4.65
CA LEU A 682 23.62 -18.88 5.76
C LEU A 682 22.12 -18.66 5.48
N ARG A 683 21.79 -18.18 4.28
CA ARG A 683 20.39 -17.99 3.88
C ARG A 683 19.64 -19.31 3.93
N GLN A 684 20.18 -20.36 3.33
CA GLN A 684 19.58 -21.69 3.31
C GLN A 684 19.39 -22.24 4.73
N ALA A 685 20.40 -22.11 5.62
CA ALA A 685 20.31 -22.57 7.00
C ALA A 685 19.22 -21.82 7.83
N ILE A 686 19.02 -20.52 7.57
CA ILE A 686 17.96 -19.74 8.19
C ILE A 686 16.56 -20.16 7.69
N GLU A 687 16.44 -20.49 6.39
CA GLU A 687 15.17 -20.85 5.75
C GLU A 687 14.74 -22.30 6.06
N GLN A 688 15.64 -23.18 6.53
CA GLN A 688 15.34 -24.58 6.83
C GLN A 688 14.24 -24.73 7.89
N THR A 689 13.40 -25.77 7.73
CA THR A 689 12.31 -26.06 8.66
C THR A 689 12.84 -26.36 10.08
N GLU A 690 13.90 -27.15 10.17
CA GLU A 690 14.64 -27.40 11.41
C GLU A 690 15.92 -26.57 11.38
N PHE A 691 16.03 -25.66 12.34
CA PHE A 691 17.18 -24.74 12.46
C PHE A 691 18.34 -25.44 13.16
N ASP A 692 19.49 -25.57 12.47
CA ASP A 692 20.73 -26.09 13.04
C ASP A 692 21.67 -24.95 13.49
N ALA A 693 21.64 -24.68 14.79
CA ALA A 693 22.48 -23.63 15.39
C ALA A 693 24.01 -23.92 15.26
N ALA A 694 24.42 -25.20 15.24
CA ALA A 694 25.83 -25.55 15.10
C ALA A 694 26.32 -25.29 13.65
N GLN A 695 25.52 -25.59 12.66
CA GLN A 695 25.80 -25.26 11.27
C GLN A 695 25.96 -23.74 11.09
N VAL A 696 25.04 -22.95 11.62
CA VAL A 696 25.08 -21.47 11.50
C VAL A 696 26.31 -20.91 12.24
N ALA A 697 26.62 -21.42 13.43
CA ALA A 697 27.81 -20.99 14.17
C ALA A 697 29.11 -21.27 13.38
N GLY A 698 29.23 -22.43 12.74
CA GLY A 698 30.35 -22.75 11.85
C GLY A 698 30.46 -21.79 10.66
N LEU A 699 29.34 -21.42 10.03
CA LEU A 699 29.33 -20.45 8.93
C LEU A 699 29.74 -19.04 9.41
N ILE A 700 29.34 -18.64 10.60
CA ILE A 700 29.76 -17.36 11.20
C ILE A 700 31.24 -17.34 11.53
N GLU A 701 31.83 -18.45 11.97
CA GLU A 701 33.26 -18.56 12.10
C GLU A 701 33.99 -18.36 10.78
N GLU A 702 33.45 -18.88 9.67
CA GLU A 702 34.01 -18.67 8.33
C GLU A 702 33.88 -17.20 7.89
N VAL A 703 32.74 -16.54 8.16
CA VAL A 703 32.57 -15.09 7.92
C VAL A 703 33.68 -14.31 8.63
N ASN A 704 33.89 -14.56 9.91
CA ASN A 704 34.91 -13.91 10.71
C ASN A 704 36.34 -14.22 10.24
N ARG A 705 36.57 -15.46 9.79
CA ARG A 705 37.86 -15.90 9.25
C ARG A 705 38.22 -15.15 7.99
N TRP A 706 37.30 -15.03 7.04
CA TRP A 706 37.58 -14.43 5.74
C TRP A 706 37.36 -12.91 5.70
N ARG A 707 36.56 -12.35 6.62
CA ARG A 707 36.28 -10.90 6.76
C ARG A 707 35.68 -10.30 5.50
N PHE A 708 34.81 -11.03 4.81
CA PHE A 708 34.04 -10.45 3.71
C PHE A 708 32.76 -9.78 4.22
N GLU A 709 32.08 -9.07 3.32
CA GLU A 709 30.84 -8.37 3.63
C GLU A 709 29.65 -9.34 3.56
N VAL A 710 28.89 -9.43 4.65
CA VAL A 710 27.70 -10.26 4.74
C VAL A 710 26.52 -9.47 4.15
N ASP A 711 25.66 -10.14 3.36
CA ASP A 711 24.39 -9.53 2.90
C ASP A 711 23.39 -9.39 4.06
N ARG A 712 23.62 -8.36 4.87
CA ARG A 712 22.84 -8.07 6.08
C ARG A 712 21.39 -7.76 5.78
N THR A 713 21.11 -7.17 4.62
CA THR A 713 19.74 -6.80 4.21
C THR A 713 18.90 -8.04 3.97
N THR A 714 19.36 -8.93 3.11
CA THR A 714 18.63 -10.16 2.78
C THR A 714 18.57 -11.11 3.98
N LEU A 715 19.70 -11.34 4.67
CA LEU A 715 19.73 -12.24 5.83
C LEU A 715 18.88 -11.69 6.99
N GLY A 716 18.92 -10.38 7.25
CA GLY A 716 18.07 -9.74 8.26
C GLY A 716 16.59 -9.88 7.97
N PHE A 717 16.19 -9.70 6.71
CA PHE A 717 14.81 -9.89 6.29
C PHE A 717 14.35 -11.34 6.42
N VAL A 718 15.13 -12.30 5.91
CA VAL A 718 14.82 -13.73 5.98
C VAL A 718 14.72 -14.20 7.44
N ALA A 719 15.67 -13.81 8.28
CA ALA A 719 15.64 -14.13 9.71
C ALA A 719 14.42 -13.51 10.42
N SER A 720 14.06 -12.28 10.09
CA SER A 720 12.85 -11.63 10.63
C SER A 720 11.57 -12.35 10.21
N ARG A 721 11.45 -12.75 8.96
CA ARG A 721 10.31 -13.55 8.47
C ARG A 721 10.25 -14.92 9.16
N ARG A 722 11.39 -15.56 9.35
CA ARG A 722 11.46 -16.85 10.08
C ARG A 722 11.02 -16.66 11.52
N ALA A 723 11.50 -15.63 12.20
CA ALA A 723 11.09 -15.31 13.57
C ALA A 723 9.58 -15.06 13.68
N GLN A 724 8.99 -14.32 12.74
CA GLN A 724 7.55 -14.10 12.64
C GLN A 724 6.78 -15.40 12.41
N SER A 725 7.28 -16.28 11.54
CA SER A 725 6.67 -17.61 11.30
C SER A 725 6.66 -18.48 12.55
N LEU A 726 7.76 -18.53 13.29
CA LEU A 726 7.88 -19.32 14.53
C LEU A 726 6.96 -18.80 15.63
N ILE A 727 6.88 -17.47 15.81
CA ILE A 727 5.97 -16.90 16.81
C ILE A 727 4.50 -17.07 16.44
N GLU A 728 4.17 -17.07 15.14
CA GLU A 728 2.82 -17.33 14.66
C GLU A 728 2.42 -18.82 14.88
N GLN A 729 3.35 -19.76 14.67
CA GLN A 729 3.14 -21.17 15.03
C GLN A 729 2.85 -21.31 16.53
N PHE A 730 3.66 -20.66 17.39
CA PHE A 730 3.42 -20.63 18.82
C PHE A 730 2.06 -20.00 19.18
N ARG A 731 1.68 -18.90 18.53
CA ARG A 731 0.38 -18.24 18.75
C ARG A 731 -0.81 -19.17 18.47
N ARG A 732 -0.70 -20.03 17.45
CA ARG A 732 -1.76 -21.00 17.09
C ARG A 732 -1.93 -22.11 18.11
N VAL A 733 -0.82 -22.58 18.67
CA VAL A 733 -0.79 -23.65 19.70
C VAL A 733 0.11 -23.22 20.85
N PRO A 734 -0.36 -22.30 21.72
CA PRO A 734 0.50 -21.70 22.75
C PRO A 734 1.03 -22.69 23.81
N GLN A 735 0.46 -23.89 23.92
CA GLN A 735 0.95 -24.95 24.80
C GLN A 735 2.23 -25.63 24.29
N GLU A 736 2.50 -25.55 23.00
CA GLU A 736 3.70 -26.13 22.37
C GLU A 736 4.86 -25.13 22.42
N SER A 737 5.90 -25.42 23.20
CA SER A 737 7.05 -24.53 23.41
C SER A 737 8.22 -24.76 22.43
N ALA A 738 8.12 -25.75 21.52
CA ALA A 738 9.18 -26.04 20.56
C ALA A 738 9.51 -24.86 19.62
N PRO A 739 8.54 -24.07 19.12
CA PRO A 739 8.85 -22.88 18.33
C PRO A 739 9.65 -21.83 19.10
N LEU A 740 9.45 -21.70 20.43
CA LEU A 740 10.22 -20.76 21.26
C LEU A 740 11.68 -21.17 21.38
N GLU A 741 11.95 -22.46 21.51
CA GLU A 741 13.32 -22.98 21.55
C GLU A 741 14.04 -22.75 20.22
N GLN A 742 13.40 -23.05 19.11
CA GLN A 742 13.98 -22.80 17.77
C GLN A 742 14.25 -21.30 17.56
N LEU A 743 13.31 -20.45 17.97
CA LEU A 743 13.46 -19.01 17.87
C LEU A 743 14.64 -18.50 18.71
N HIS A 744 14.75 -18.94 19.96
CA HIS A 744 15.87 -18.57 20.83
C HIS A 744 17.20 -19.03 20.23
N ALA A 745 17.29 -20.28 19.78
CA ALA A 745 18.50 -20.83 19.16
C ALA A 745 18.93 -20.04 17.92
N MET A 746 17.96 -19.68 17.07
CA MET A 746 18.20 -18.88 15.88
C MET A 746 18.72 -17.48 16.24
N LEU A 747 18.05 -16.78 17.14
CA LEU A 747 18.42 -15.42 17.52
C LEU A 747 19.83 -15.38 18.14
N THR A 748 20.12 -16.35 19.03
CA THR A 748 21.44 -16.47 19.67
C THR A 748 22.55 -16.77 18.65
N ALA A 749 22.29 -17.69 17.72
CA ALA A 749 23.26 -18.04 16.68
C ALA A 749 23.57 -16.85 15.74
N LEU A 750 22.58 -16.04 15.41
CA LEU A 750 22.73 -14.91 14.48
C LEU A 750 23.29 -13.62 15.11
N GLU A 751 23.44 -13.57 16.44
CA GLU A 751 23.88 -12.36 17.17
C GLU A 751 25.21 -11.80 16.66
N GLY A 752 26.16 -12.73 16.32
CA GLY A 752 27.49 -12.36 15.83
C GLY A 752 27.51 -11.68 14.43
N LEU A 753 26.40 -11.71 13.69
CA LEU A 753 26.32 -11.11 12.35
C LEU A 753 25.88 -9.64 12.37
N GLY A 754 25.38 -9.14 13.48
CA GLY A 754 24.91 -7.75 13.60
C GLY A 754 23.74 -7.43 12.65
N LEU A 755 22.82 -8.38 12.45
CA LEU A 755 21.65 -8.23 11.59
C LEU A 755 20.62 -7.28 12.22
N ALA A 756 19.99 -6.43 11.41
CA ALA A 756 18.85 -5.64 11.83
C ALA A 756 17.58 -6.50 11.74
N LEU A 757 17.16 -7.10 12.88
CA LEU A 757 15.99 -7.97 12.93
C LEU A 757 14.73 -7.18 13.32
N ASP A 758 13.64 -7.41 12.58
CA ASP A 758 12.31 -6.98 12.99
C ASP A 758 11.68 -8.03 13.93
N LEU A 759 11.78 -7.77 15.22
CA LEU A 759 11.23 -8.62 16.29
C LEU A 759 9.97 -8.01 16.94
N PHE A 760 9.32 -7.07 16.26
CA PHE A 760 8.14 -6.38 16.78
C PHE A 760 7.03 -7.39 17.16
N LYS A 761 6.58 -8.21 16.21
CA LYS A 761 5.53 -9.22 16.44
C LYS A 761 5.93 -10.24 17.49
N VAL A 762 7.21 -10.65 17.51
CA VAL A 762 7.73 -11.62 18.50
C VAL A 762 7.60 -11.08 19.92
N ARG A 763 8.09 -9.87 20.16
CA ARG A 763 8.07 -9.25 21.49
C ARG A 763 6.64 -9.01 21.97
N ASN A 764 5.78 -8.52 21.10
CA ASN A 764 4.38 -8.25 21.46
C ASN A 764 3.63 -9.54 21.79
N GLN A 765 3.81 -10.61 21.01
CA GLN A 765 3.15 -11.89 21.26
C GLN A 765 3.61 -12.50 22.58
N LEU A 766 4.91 -12.48 22.87
CA LEU A 766 5.43 -13.01 24.14
C LEU A 766 4.90 -12.20 25.33
N PHE A 767 4.84 -10.88 25.23
CA PHE A 767 4.27 -10.05 26.28
C PHE A 767 2.79 -10.37 26.55
N VAL A 768 2.00 -10.53 25.50
CA VAL A 768 0.58 -10.92 25.63
C VAL A 768 0.45 -12.31 26.25
N THR A 769 1.25 -13.26 25.76
CA THR A 769 1.23 -14.64 26.28
C THR A 769 1.67 -14.72 27.74
N SER A 770 2.65 -13.91 28.17
CA SER A 770 3.05 -13.87 29.58
C SER A 770 1.88 -13.51 30.50
N LYS A 771 1.11 -12.50 30.11
CA LYS A 771 -0.07 -12.08 30.90
C LYS A 771 -1.22 -13.09 30.86
N GLN A 772 -1.37 -13.84 29.79
CA GLN A 772 -2.49 -14.77 29.64
C GLN A 772 -2.24 -16.16 30.16
N MET A 773 -1.03 -16.67 30.04
CA MET A 773 -0.73 -18.10 30.26
C MET A 773 0.33 -18.39 31.31
N LEU A 774 1.23 -17.45 31.61
CA LEU A 774 2.35 -17.75 32.54
C LEU A 774 1.87 -18.19 33.92
N GLY A 775 0.82 -17.55 34.46
CA GLY A 775 0.23 -17.93 35.75
C GLY A 775 -0.31 -19.36 35.74
N GLU A 776 -1.06 -19.75 34.72
CA GLU A 776 -1.59 -21.12 34.56
C GLU A 776 -0.44 -22.14 34.45
N MET A 777 0.59 -21.83 33.66
CA MET A 777 1.74 -22.74 33.49
C MET A 777 2.54 -22.90 34.76
N ILE A 778 2.66 -21.87 35.59
CA ILE A 778 3.30 -21.95 36.94
C ILE A 778 2.46 -22.85 37.85
N GLU A 779 1.16 -22.73 37.85
CA GLU A 779 0.27 -23.58 38.64
C GLU A 779 0.37 -25.07 38.22
N ARG A 780 0.34 -25.33 36.91
CA ARG A 780 0.54 -26.70 36.37
C ARG A 780 1.90 -27.27 36.70
N ASN A 781 2.97 -26.48 36.65
CA ASN A 781 4.31 -26.88 37.07
C ASN A 781 4.35 -27.25 38.56
N THR A 782 3.71 -26.46 39.42
CA THR A 782 3.61 -26.72 40.86
C THR A 782 2.89 -28.05 41.14
N ASN A 783 1.94 -28.42 40.29
CA ASN A 783 1.21 -29.68 40.33
C ASN A 783 1.98 -30.86 39.67
N GLY A 784 3.24 -30.68 39.27
CA GLY A 784 4.13 -31.72 38.79
C GLY A 784 4.05 -31.98 37.27
N ASP A 785 3.44 -31.09 36.50
CA ASP A 785 3.38 -31.20 35.04
C ASP A 785 4.74 -30.85 34.39
N ARG A 786 5.46 -31.89 33.95
CA ARG A 786 6.79 -31.73 33.28
C ARG A 786 6.70 -30.92 31.99
N SER A 787 5.58 -30.96 31.27
CA SER A 787 5.42 -30.18 30.04
C SER A 787 5.37 -28.69 30.36
N ALA A 788 4.71 -28.31 31.45
CA ALA A 788 4.68 -26.92 31.93
C ALA A 788 6.06 -26.45 32.42
N THR A 789 6.85 -27.32 33.08
CA THR A 789 8.25 -26.98 33.42
C THR A 789 9.07 -26.60 32.22
N LEU A 790 9.07 -27.43 31.16
CA LEU A 790 9.82 -27.19 29.96
C LEU A 790 9.33 -25.95 29.21
N TRP A 791 8.00 -25.72 29.21
CA TRP A 791 7.40 -24.53 28.62
C TRP A 791 7.90 -23.26 29.31
N ILE A 792 7.86 -23.23 30.63
CA ILE A 792 8.32 -22.10 31.46
C ILE A 792 9.80 -21.81 31.23
N GLU A 793 10.65 -22.83 31.22
CA GLU A 793 12.09 -22.67 30.96
C GLU A 793 12.36 -22.02 29.62
N ARG A 794 11.71 -22.50 28.54
CA ARG A 794 11.88 -21.97 27.16
C ARG A 794 11.31 -20.55 27.03
N PHE A 795 10.14 -20.33 27.64
CA PHE A 795 9.48 -19.03 27.61
C PHE A 795 10.31 -17.96 28.34
N ILE A 796 10.78 -18.25 29.55
CA ILE A 796 11.61 -17.33 30.34
C ILE A 796 12.92 -17.06 29.64
N ARG A 797 13.61 -18.09 29.15
CA ARG A 797 14.89 -17.95 28.45
C ARG A 797 14.78 -17.00 27.22
N LEU A 798 13.75 -17.16 26.41
CA LEU A 798 13.52 -16.28 25.28
C LEU A 798 13.08 -14.87 25.71
N SER A 799 12.26 -14.77 26.76
CA SER A 799 11.81 -13.50 27.32
C SER A 799 12.98 -12.68 27.85
N ASP A 800 13.90 -13.31 28.60
CA ASP A 800 15.09 -12.67 29.12
C ASP A 800 16.02 -12.19 27.99
N TYR A 801 16.24 -13.04 26.99
CA TYR A 801 17.00 -12.67 25.78
C TYR A 801 16.42 -11.42 25.11
N LEU A 802 15.11 -11.34 24.99
CA LEU A 802 14.38 -10.22 24.38
C LEU A 802 14.12 -9.05 25.35
N ARG A 803 14.61 -9.14 26.60
CA ARG A 803 14.40 -8.14 27.65
C ARG A 803 12.92 -7.86 27.93
N LEU A 804 12.11 -8.91 27.99
CA LEU A 804 10.74 -8.82 28.44
C LEU A 804 10.70 -9.12 29.93
N LYS A 805 10.05 -8.28 30.74
CA LYS A 805 9.74 -8.69 32.12
C LYS A 805 8.70 -9.81 32.05
N SER A 806 9.08 -11.01 32.42
CA SER A 806 8.13 -12.01 32.85
C SER A 806 7.50 -11.50 34.13
N ALA A 807 6.19 -11.23 34.10
CA ALA A 807 5.42 -10.69 35.22
C ALA A 807 5.55 -11.56 36.48
#